data_8ed3a3a55f744fe500f31fdfec9291ac
#
_entry.id   8ed3a3a55f744fe500f31fdfec9291ac
#
_cell.length_a   1.000
_cell.length_b   1.000
_cell.length_c   1.000
_cell.angle_alpha   90.00
_cell.angle_beta   90.00
_cell.angle_gamma   90.00
#
_symmetry.space_group_name_H-M   'P 1'
#
loop_
_entity.id
_entity.type
_entity.pdbx_description
1 polymer ?
#
loop_
_entity_poly.entity_id
_entity_poly.type
_entity_poly.pdbx_seq_one_letter_code
_entity_poly.pdbx_strand_id
1 'polypeptide(L)'
;MHTDQFKRRAAACLLLLSFALGLRGQEPQDQDVVRITTNLVQVDVVVTKDGKQVTNLKPEDFEILEDGAPQTITNFAYISTSASTSALKSENAAAPKVDIASTSPISKPLLPQEVKRTIAIVVDDLGMSFQSMAHLRSYLPKFLSENLRQNDLIAIIRTGGEVGSTQQFSSDPRMLASAISELKWNPCSRVGASIITPQRSLGINFPPEGQLRGRDSADRSPTSGQVNRPTVANESNPCSVSASVYYSIRALRFIMKGMRELPGRKSMMVISDNLPLQAQEHPPPDFGFQRPVRERAGLIDVWTQTTSYTAGLNDLAELAIRASVVIYGSTAFGLETVGPSPADEIIFPPLMVGSRRRPDQVDRLVLTRSNDLRKNSEGAEVLAKATGGFVVKNDNNFGLDRIFEDQSGYYLIGYRPASTTFDRRFHTIKARLKQGGFTVRTREGFYGVTEEEARGVEPSMRDPLNRALISPFAVNDIPVRLTTFFANDPARGSMLRLFVAMDAKDITFAVEPDGTHVAKLDVSTVLFGDNGSIAQKQDQNATLRLRGKPYDRATSDGVVYGFDLPLKQSGAFQLRVALRDVESQHVGSSGQFIHVPNLNSGTLALSGILLHSESADSAAGGDDDPQKSFVKRRFHQGASLVFGYSIYNATLHKTTHLPQLTTRTVVFRNAEKIYSSDPVAVEGKGQPDLQRISAGARLQLGPALTPGEYALQIVVEDKLSKRTATQWTQFEVIK
;
A
#
# COMPACT_ATOMS: atom_id res chain seq x y z
N MET A 1 -85.02 29.96 26.30
CA MET A 1 -84.30 29.57 25.08
C MET A 1 -82.73 29.50 25.24
N HIS A 2 -82.22 29.66 26.47
CA HIS A 2 -80.72 29.66 26.65
C HIS A 2 -80.18 28.38 27.31
N THR A 3 -81.00 27.49 27.79
CA THR A 3 -80.54 26.25 28.47
C THR A 3 -80.32 25.06 27.59
N ASP A 4 -80.89 25.03 26.39
CA ASP A 4 -80.69 23.91 25.41
C ASP A 4 -79.41 23.97 24.59
N GLN A 5 -78.85 25.20 24.34
CA GLN A 5 -77.59 25.32 23.69
C GLN A 5 -76.40 24.93 24.55
N PHE A 6 -76.50 25.11 25.86
CA PHE A 6 -75.42 24.69 26.79
C PHE A 6 -75.30 23.15 26.94
N LYS A 7 -76.48 22.46 26.97
CA LYS A 7 -76.49 21.02 27.00
C LYS A 7 -75.98 20.33 25.75
N ARG A 8 -76.21 20.91 24.55
CA ARG A 8 -75.68 20.40 23.28
C ARG A 8 -74.20 20.67 23.11
N ARG A 9 -73.67 21.76 23.67
CA ARG A 9 -72.22 22.02 23.66
C ARG A 9 -71.45 21.15 24.67
N ALA A 10 -72.04 20.86 25.81
CA ALA A 10 -71.47 19.95 26.82
C ALA A 10 -71.44 18.50 26.33
N ALA A 11 -72.50 18.05 25.63
CA ALA A 11 -72.52 16.69 25.02
C ALA A 11 -71.54 16.52 23.86
N ALA A 12 -71.31 17.58 23.05
CA ALA A 12 -70.32 17.57 21.99
C ALA A 12 -68.85 17.55 22.51
N CYS A 13 -68.59 18.24 23.63
CA CYS A 13 -67.29 18.19 24.28
C CYS A 13 -66.99 16.86 24.95
N LEU A 14 -68.01 16.19 25.55
CA LEU A 14 -67.87 14.86 26.13
C LEU A 14 -67.64 13.77 25.06
N LEU A 15 -68.24 13.87 23.88
CA LEU A 15 -68.05 12.96 22.77
C LEU A 15 -66.67 13.15 22.12
N LEU A 16 -66.13 14.36 22.10
CA LEU A 16 -64.75 14.62 21.62
C LEU A 16 -63.68 14.18 22.63
N LEU A 17 -63.97 14.22 23.94
CA LEU A 17 -63.05 13.69 24.97
C LEU A 17 -63.03 12.17 24.99
N SER A 18 -64.12 11.47 24.69
CA SER A 18 -64.16 10.03 24.62
C SER A 18 -63.47 9.46 23.36
N PHE A 19 -63.38 10.25 22.29
CA PHE A 19 -62.63 9.85 21.10
C PHE A 19 -61.11 10.09 21.22
N ALA A 20 -60.70 11.01 22.12
CA ALA A 20 -59.28 11.27 22.41
C ALA A 20 -58.65 10.25 23.38
N LEU A 21 -59.43 9.47 24.09
CA LEU A 21 -58.95 8.40 25.01
C LEU A 21 -58.84 7.02 24.34
N GLY A 22 -59.23 6.87 23.07
CA GLY A 22 -59.19 5.62 22.32
C GLY A 22 -57.96 5.47 21.41
N LEU A 23 -57.14 6.51 21.24
CA LEU A 23 -55.85 6.45 20.55
C LEU A 23 -54.72 6.22 21.54
N ARG A 24 -54.76 5.09 22.27
CA ARG A 24 -53.50 4.51 22.73
C ARG A 24 -52.79 4.03 21.44
N GLY A 25 -51.79 4.78 21.06
CA GLY A 25 -50.82 4.29 20.09
C GLY A 25 -50.36 2.93 20.57
N GLN A 26 -50.53 1.89 19.77
CA GLN A 26 -49.74 0.69 19.88
C GLN A 26 -48.30 1.20 19.89
N GLU A 27 -47.63 1.08 21.04
CA GLU A 27 -46.17 1.04 21.05
C GLU A 27 -45.77 0.05 19.97
N PRO A 28 -44.84 0.41 19.07
CA PRO A 28 -44.30 -0.59 18.17
C PRO A 28 -43.83 -1.73 19.07
N GLN A 29 -44.45 -2.89 18.95
CA GLN A 29 -43.88 -4.13 19.45
C GLN A 29 -42.47 -4.13 18.90
N ASP A 30 -41.50 -3.92 19.79
CA ASP A 30 -40.13 -4.30 19.55
C ASP A 30 -40.24 -5.74 19.07
N GLN A 31 -40.20 -5.91 17.74
CA GLN A 31 -39.91 -7.22 17.19
C GLN A 31 -38.57 -7.52 17.82
N ASP A 32 -38.58 -8.35 18.88
CA ASP A 32 -37.40 -9.07 19.31
C ASP A 32 -36.85 -9.76 18.05
N VAL A 33 -36.06 -9.01 17.29
CA VAL A 33 -35.17 -9.58 16.32
C VAL A 33 -34.24 -10.41 17.18
N VAL A 34 -34.58 -11.67 17.36
CA VAL A 34 -33.69 -12.68 17.89
C VAL A 34 -32.52 -12.69 16.91
N ARG A 35 -31.55 -11.80 17.13
CA ARG A 35 -30.23 -11.87 16.52
C ARG A 35 -29.65 -13.16 17.04
N ILE A 36 -29.83 -14.24 16.30
CA ILE A 36 -29.07 -15.47 16.49
C ILE A 36 -27.64 -15.09 16.11
N THR A 37 -26.91 -14.53 17.05
CA THR A 37 -25.47 -14.40 16.97
C THR A 37 -24.95 -15.83 17.04
N THR A 38 -24.74 -16.43 15.90
CA THR A 38 -24.04 -17.71 15.83
C THR A 38 -22.59 -17.42 16.23
N ASN A 39 -22.27 -17.68 17.50
CA ASN A 39 -20.91 -17.64 18.02
C ASN A 39 -20.09 -18.74 17.31
N LEU A 40 -19.58 -18.43 16.13
CA LEU A 40 -18.78 -19.34 15.32
C LEU A 40 -17.32 -18.86 15.36
N VAL A 41 -16.43 -19.70 15.85
CA VAL A 41 -14.99 -19.45 15.73
C VAL A 41 -14.49 -20.11 14.45
N GLN A 42 -13.95 -19.30 13.54
CA GLN A 42 -13.34 -19.75 12.30
C GLN A 42 -11.81 -19.79 12.46
N VAL A 43 -11.21 -20.88 12.01
CA VAL A 43 -9.77 -21.15 12.10
C VAL A 43 -9.23 -21.49 10.72
N ASP A 44 -8.25 -20.73 10.27
CA ASP A 44 -7.50 -21.03 9.06
C ASP A 44 -6.39 -22.02 9.39
N VAL A 45 -6.40 -23.17 8.74
CA VAL A 45 -5.42 -24.23 8.95
C VAL A 45 -4.70 -24.56 7.64
N VAL A 46 -3.38 -24.45 7.66
CA VAL A 46 -2.52 -24.86 6.54
C VAL A 46 -1.87 -26.20 6.90
N VAL A 47 -2.01 -27.18 6.01
CA VAL A 47 -1.39 -28.51 6.18
C VAL A 47 -0.40 -28.73 5.06
N THR A 48 0.82 -29.08 5.43
CA THR A 48 1.89 -29.44 4.48
C THR A 48 2.51 -30.78 4.81
N LYS A 49 2.93 -31.50 3.76
CA LYS A 49 3.75 -32.69 3.84
C LYS A 49 4.96 -32.51 2.94
N ASP A 50 6.16 -32.66 3.47
CA ASP A 50 7.42 -32.46 2.74
C ASP A 50 7.48 -31.09 2.02
N GLY A 51 6.94 -30.04 2.68
CA GLY A 51 6.89 -28.68 2.16
C GLY A 51 5.77 -28.39 1.16
N LYS A 52 5.01 -29.38 0.70
CA LYS A 52 3.90 -29.22 -0.25
C LYS A 52 2.55 -29.18 0.47
N GLN A 53 1.64 -28.35 0.00
CA GLN A 53 0.28 -28.28 0.55
C GLN A 53 -0.49 -29.58 0.30
N VAL A 54 -1.25 -29.99 1.32
CA VAL A 54 -2.19 -31.12 1.26
C VAL A 54 -3.61 -30.57 1.16
N THR A 55 -4.34 -30.95 0.12
CA THR A 55 -5.63 -30.33 -0.25
C THR A 55 -6.84 -31.25 -0.18
N ASN A 56 -6.63 -32.54 0.14
CA ASN A 56 -7.65 -33.59 0.05
C ASN A 56 -8.06 -34.17 1.42
N LEU A 57 -7.82 -33.42 2.51
CA LEU A 57 -8.21 -33.85 3.86
C LEU A 57 -9.69 -33.58 4.12
N LYS A 58 -10.26 -34.38 5.01
CA LYS A 58 -11.67 -34.32 5.43
C LYS A 58 -11.80 -33.81 6.87
N PRO A 59 -12.98 -33.36 7.32
CA PRO A 59 -13.19 -32.91 8.71
C PRO A 59 -12.77 -33.95 9.75
N GLU A 60 -12.98 -35.23 9.43
CA GLU A 60 -12.70 -36.37 10.32
C GLU A 60 -11.20 -36.58 10.56
N ASP A 61 -10.34 -36.05 9.67
CA ASP A 61 -8.88 -36.13 9.80
C ASP A 61 -8.35 -35.13 10.83
N PHE A 62 -9.14 -34.12 11.19
CA PHE A 62 -8.76 -33.03 12.09
C PHE A 62 -9.25 -33.24 13.52
N GLU A 63 -8.46 -32.74 14.47
CA GLU A 63 -8.85 -32.48 15.86
C GLU A 63 -8.54 -31.05 16.20
N ILE A 64 -9.56 -30.31 16.65
CA ILE A 64 -9.45 -28.93 17.10
C ILE A 64 -9.62 -28.90 18.62
N LEU A 65 -8.68 -28.25 19.29
CA LEU A 65 -8.69 -28.08 20.74
C LEU A 65 -8.75 -26.57 21.05
N GLU A 66 -9.69 -26.17 21.91
CA GLU A 66 -9.76 -24.84 22.53
C GLU A 66 -9.44 -24.99 24.02
N ASP A 67 -8.39 -24.30 24.48
CA ASP A 67 -7.87 -24.39 25.86
C ASP A 67 -7.63 -25.84 26.32
N GLY A 68 -7.27 -26.70 25.38
CA GLY A 68 -7.05 -28.13 25.60
C GLY A 68 -8.31 -29.01 25.51
N ALA A 69 -9.50 -28.42 25.44
CA ALA A 69 -10.76 -29.14 25.29
C ALA A 69 -11.09 -29.39 23.81
N PRO A 70 -11.46 -30.63 23.40
CA PRO A 70 -11.79 -30.94 22.02
C PRO A 70 -13.10 -30.25 21.59
N GLN A 71 -13.10 -29.70 20.37
CA GLN A 71 -14.23 -28.99 19.79
C GLN A 71 -14.82 -29.76 18.60
N THR A 72 -16.15 -29.69 18.46
CA THR A 72 -16.85 -30.31 17.33
C THR A 72 -16.79 -29.39 16.11
N ILE A 73 -16.22 -29.86 15.02
CA ILE A 73 -16.18 -29.14 13.75
C ILE A 73 -17.60 -29.07 13.17
N THR A 74 -18.10 -27.85 12.96
CA THR A 74 -19.44 -27.60 12.41
C THR A 74 -19.39 -27.16 10.95
N ASN A 75 -18.30 -26.51 10.53
CA ASN A 75 -18.10 -26.01 9.18
C ASN A 75 -16.70 -26.40 8.72
N PHE A 76 -16.59 -26.85 7.48
CA PHE A 76 -15.32 -27.28 6.91
C PHE A 76 -15.31 -27.01 5.39
N ALA A 77 -14.27 -26.32 4.93
CA ALA A 77 -14.04 -26.09 3.52
C ALA A 77 -12.54 -25.97 3.23
N TYR A 78 -12.09 -26.50 2.11
CA TYR A 78 -10.79 -26.13 1.56
C TYR A 78 -10.98 -24.93 0.64
N ILE A 79 -10.31 -23.82 0.95
CA ILE A 79 -10.35 -22.58 0.18
C ILE A 79 -9.09 -22.51 -0.67
N SER A 80 -9.23 -22.67 -1.98
CA SER A 80 -8.15 -22.42 -2.94
C SER A 80 -8.14 -20.96 -3.34
N THR A 81 -6.99 -20.31 -3.19
CA THR A 81 -6.75 -18.97 -3.72
C THR A 81 -6.09 -19.02 -5.10
N SER A 82 -5.69 -20.22 -5.56
CA SER A 82 -5.23 -20.42 -6.94
C SER A 82 -6.39 -20.20 -7.90
N ALA A 83 -6.14 -19.61 -9.06
CA ALA A 83 -7.17 -19.44 -10.08
C ALA A 83 -7.75 -20.80 -10.45
N SER A 84 -9.07 -20.93 -10.40
CA SER A 84 -9.76 -22.08 -11.01
C SER A 84 -9.47 -22.06 -12.50
N THR A 85 -8.64 -22.96 -12.95
CA THR A 85 -8.44 -23.31 -14.36
C THR A 85 -9.69 -24.06 -14.86
N SER A 86 -10.83 -23.37 -14.87
CA SER A 86 -12.05 -23.82 -15.52
C SER A 86 -12.38 -22.83 -16.62
N ALA A 87 -11.65 -22.90 -17.70
CA ALA A 87 -12.09 -22.67 -19.08
C ALA A 87 -10.86 -22.53 -19.99
N LEU A 88 -10.84 -23.42 -20.98
CA LEU A 88 -9.96 -23.41 -22.15
C LEU A 88 -8.55 -23.98 -21.92
N LYS A 89 -8.47 -25.31 -22.04
CA LYS A 89 -7.32 -25.98 -22.62
C LYS A 89 -7.10 -25.37 -24.01
N SER A 90 -6.21 -24.41 -24.10
CA SER A 90 -5.47 -24.10 -25.30
C SER A 90 -4.09 -24.70 -25.09
N GLU A 91 -3.85 -25.77 -25.83
CA GLU A 91 -2.53 -26.40 -25.94
C GLU A 91 -1.54 -25.36 -26.52
N ASN A 92 -0.36 -25.28 -25.91
CA ASN A 92 0.82 -24.58 -26.43
C ASN A 92 0.75 -23.04 -26.55
N ALA A 93 0.77 -22.35 -25.41
CA ALA A 93 1.38 -21.03 -25.37
C ALA A 93 2.19 -20.92 -24.09
N ALA A 94 3.51 -20.76 -24.22
CA ALA A 94 4.38 -20.34 -23.14
C ALA A 94 3.81 -19.07 -22.53
N ALA A 95 3.67 -19.03 -21.18
CA ALA A 95 3.16 -17.86 -20.49
C ALA A 95 3.93 -16.60 -20.91
N PRO A 96 3.25 -15.53 -21.33
CA PRO A 96 3.94 -14.31 -21.73
C PRO A 96 4.68 -13.77 -20.51
N LYS A 97 6.00 -13.64 -20.61
CA LYS A 97 6.82 -12.90 -19.63
C LYS A 97 6.31 -11.47 -19.60
N VAL A 98 5.73 -11.06 -18.49
CA VAL A 98 5.27 -9.70 -18.26
C VAL A 98 6.52 -8.85 -18.03
N ASP A 99 6.94 -8.14 -19.04
CA ASP A 99 7.99 -7.13 -18.93
C ASP A 99 7.37 -5.89 -18.23
N ILE A 100 7.71 -5.66 -16.96
CA ILE A 100 7.16 -4.58 -16.13
C ILE A 100 7.46 -3.20 -16.75
N ALA A 101 8.51 -3.08 -17.54
CA ALA A 101 8.86 -1.84 -18.24
C ALA A 101 8.02 -1.60 -19.52
N SER A 102 7.42 -2.65 -20.08
CA SER A 102 6.57 -2.60 -21.28
C SER A 102 5.10 -2.95 -21.01
N THR A 103 4.68 -2.88 -19.76
CA THR A 103 3.38 -3.36 -19.32
C THR A 103 2.23 -2.75 -20.11
N SER A 104 1.41 -3.64 -20.59
CA SER A 104 0.05 -3.40 -21.01
C SER A 104 -0.70 -2.55 -19.99
N PRO A 105 -1.38 -1.52 -20.42
CA PRO A 105 -2.17 -0.71 -19.51
C PRO A 105 -3.39 -1.49 -19.07
N ILE A 106 -3.69 -1.40 -17.81
CA ILE A 106 -5.01 -1.51 -17.21
C ILE A 106 -5.40 -2.90 -16.74
N SER A 107 -5.26 -3.07 -15.43
CA SER A 107 -6.14 -3.96 -14.68
C SER A 107 -7.51 -3.27 -14.52
N LYS A 108 -8.58 -3.98 -14.83
CA LYS A 108 -9.94 -3.62 -14.44
C LYS A 108 -9.93 -3.35 -12.92
N PRO A 109 -10.60 -2.29 -12.42
CA PRO A 109 -10.73 -2.09 -10.98
C PRO A 109 -11.28 -3.35 -10.31
N LEU A 110 -10.53 -3.88 -9.35
CA LEU A 110 -10.90 -5.09 -8.63
C LEU A 110 -12.03 -4.78 -7.65
N LEU A 111 -13.08 -5.59 -7.67
CA LEU A 111 -14.18 -5.48 -6.71
C LEU A 111 -13.83 -6.23 -5.41
N PRO A 112 -14.35 -5.81 -4.23
CA PRO A 112 -14.04 -6.44 -2.96
C PRO A 112 -14.27 -7.95 -2.94
N GLN A 113 -15.36 -8.42 -3.56
CA GLN A 113 -15.72 -9.85 -3.63
C GLN A 113 -14.82 -10.67 -4.57
N GLU A 114 -14.07 -10.02 -5.47
CA GLU A 114 -13.16 -10.68 -6.40
C GLU A 114 -11.78 -10.91 -5.77
N VAL A 115 -11.45 -10.20 -4.68
CA VAL A 115 -10.16 -10.31 -3.99
C VAL A 115 -10.03 -11.66 -3.32
N LYS A 116 -9.03 -12.43 -3.72
CA LYS A 116 -8.69 -13.71 -3.10
C LYS A 116 -7.59 -13.60 -2.07
N ARG A 117 -6.58 -12.78 -2.33
CA ARG A 117 -5.43 -12.55 -1.42
C ARG A 117 -5.19 -11.06 -1.23
N THR A 118 -4.98 -10.65 0.00
CA THR A 118 -4.51 -9.31 0.37
C THR A 118 -3.14 -9.44 1.03
N ILE A 119 -2.10 -8.95 0.37
CA ILE A 119 -0.71 -9.18 0.76
C ILE A 119 -0.01 -7.84 0.99
N ALA A 120 0.47 -7.59 2.20
CA ALA A 120 1.36 -6.47 2.50
C ALA A 120 2.81 -6.96 2.49
N ILE A 121 3.61 -6.52 1.53
CA ILE A 121 5.06 -6.70 1.53
C ILE A 121 5.66 -5.50 2.27
N VAL A 122 6.03 -5.71 3.51
CA VAL A 122 6.58 -4.64 4.37
C VAL A 122 8.09 -4.74 4.37
N VAL A 123 8.72 -3.72 3.81
CA VAL A 123 10.17 -3.57 3.75
C VAL A 123 10.61 -2.72 4.94
N ASP A 124 11.26 -3.36 5.90
CA ASP A 124 11.77 -2.68 7.10
C ASP A 124 13.09 -1.96 6.79
N ASP A 125 13.00 -0.86 6.05
CA ASP A 125 14.16 -0.05 5.63
C ASP A 125 14.93 0.56 6.82
N LEU A 126 14.31 0.66 7.99
CA LEU A 126 14.98 0.98 9.25
C LEU A 126 15.78 -0.20 9.84
N GLY A 127 15.50 -1.43 9.42
CA GLY A 127 16.13 -2.66 9.86
C GLY A 127 16.89 -3.42 8.79
N MET A 128 17.09 -2.83 7.61
CA MET A 128 17.80 -3.47 6.49
C MET A 128 19.15 -2.83 6.24
N SER A 129 20.15 -3.65 5.89
CA SER A 129 21.44 -3.19 5.39
C SER A 129 21.32 -2.60 3.99
N PHE A 130 22.29 -1.79 3.59
CA PHE A 130 22.38 -1.28 2.23
C PHE A 130 22.44 -2.43 1.21
N GLN A 131 23.22 -3.47 1.50
CA GLN A 131 23.38 -4.64 0.65
C GLN A 131 22.05 -5.38 0.44
N SER A 132 21.32 -5.66 1.53
CA SER A 132 20.02 -6.32 1.49
C SER A 132 18.98 -5.51 0.72
N MET A 133 18.94 -4.19 0.92
CA MET A 133 18.05 -3.30 0.19
C MET A 133 18.31 -3.30 -1.30
N ALA A 134 19.59 -3.23 -1.71
CA ALA A 134 19.98 -3.28 -3.13
C ALA A 134 19.58 -4.62 -3.78
N HIS A 135 19.78 -5.73 -3.06
CA HIS A 135 19.39 -7.06 -3.53
C HIS A 135 17.87 -7.19 -3.66
N LEU A 136 17.11 -6.80 -2.63
CA LEU A 136 15.65 -6.84 -2.66
C LEU A 136 15.07 -6.03 -3.82
N ARG A 137 15.60 -4.82 -4.04
CA ARG A 137 15.17 -3.94 -5.12
C ARG A 137 15.40 -4.55 -6.51
N SER A 138 16.45 -5.35 -6.69
CA SER A 138 16.73 -6.04 -7.96
C SER A 138 15.85 -7.29 -8.14
N TYR A 139 15.48 -7.97 -7.05
CA TYR A 139 14.74 -9.24 -7.08
C TYR A 139 13.22 -9.06 -7.21
N LEU A 140 12.62 -8.12 -6.45
CA LEU A 140 11.16 -7.94 -6.38
C LEU A 140 10.46 -7.75 -7.73
N PRO A 141 10.99 -6.98 -8.71
CA PRO A 141 10.32 -6.79 -9.99
C PRO A 141 10.09 -8.10 -10.73
N LYS A 142 11.13 -8.95 -10.78
CA LYS A 142 11.05 -10.26 -11.42
C LYS A 142 10.07 -11.16 -10.69
N PHE A 143 10.19 -11.25 -9.36
CA PHE A 143 9.32 -12.07 -8.54
C PHE A 143 7.84 -11.72 -8.72
N LEU A 144 7.49 -10.43 -8.66
CA LEU A 144 6.10 -9.99 -8.84
C LEU A 144 5.58 -10.25 -10.25
N SER A 145 6.42 -10.08 -11.29
CA SER A 145 6.00 -10.38 -12.66
C SER A 145 5.65 -11.85 -12.89
N GLU A 146 6.28 -12.76 -12.13
CA GLU A 146 6.07 -14.20 -12.24
C GLU A 146 4.92 -14.71 -11.33
N ASN A 147 4.65 -14.03 -10.21
CA ASN A 147 3.78 -14.54 -9.14
C ASN A 147 2.52 -13.72 -8.88
N LEU A 148 2.42 -12.50 -9.45
CA LEU A 148 1.22 -11.65 -9.32
C LEU A 148 0.04 -12.27 -10.05
N ARG A 149 -1.10 -12.39 -9.36
CA ARG A 149 -2.36 -12.90 -9.93
C ARG A 149 -3.39 -11.80 -10.07
N GLN A 150 -4.32 -11.97 -11.01
CA GLN A 150 -5.33 -10.95 -11.33
C GLN A 150 -6.21 -10.54 -10.13
N ASN A 151 -6.42 -11.44 -9.17
CA ASN A 151 -7.28 -11.22 -8.00
C ASN A 151 -6.48 -10.94 -6.71
N ASP A 152 -5.22 -10.55 -6.85
CA ASP A 152 -4.38 -10.16 -5.73
C ASP A 152 -4.48 -8.66 -5.48
N LEU A 153 -4.58 -8.31 -4.21
CA LEU A 153 -4.47 -6.95 -3.71
C LEU A 153 -3.16 -6.83 -2.93
N ILE A 154 -2.17 -6.16 -3.49
CA ILE A 154 -0.81 -6.11 -2.94
C ILE A 154 -0.42 -4.67 -2.58
N ALA A 155 0.32 -4.51 -1.49
CA ALA A 155 1.00 -3.27 -1.14
C ALA A 155 2.48 -3.53 -0.86
N ILE A 156 3.35 -2.60 -1.24
CA ILE A 156 4.78 -2.57 -0.89
C ILE A 156 5.00 -1.34 -0.03
N ILE A 157 5.35 -1.55 1.24
CA ILE A 157 5.33 -0.48 2.25
C ILE A 157 6.66 -0.46 3.00
N ARG A 158 7.27 0.73 3.15
CA ARG A 158 8.49 0.94 3.94
C ARG A 158 8.15 1.35 5.37
N THR A 159 8.93 0.90 6.35
CA THR A 159 8.71 1.25 7.77
C THR A 159 9.23 2.63 8.13
N GLY A 160 10.28 3.11 7.49
CA GLY A 160 10.90 4.43 7.76
C GLY A 160 10.29 5.58 6.98
N GLY A 161 9.28 5.32 6.13
CA GLY A 161 8.50 6.35 5.45
C GLY A 161 7.27 6.77 6.24
N GLU A 162 6.62 7.86 5.82
CA GLU A 162 5.25 8.11 6.25
C GLU A 162 4.35 7.00 5.69
N VAL A 163 3.64 6.29 6.56
CA VAL A 163 2.87 5.11 6.17
C VAL A 163 1.41 5.49 5.99
N GLY A 164 0.96 5.51 4.74
CA GLY A 164 -0.46 5.47 4.40
C GLY A 164 -0.92 4.01 4.31
N SER A 165 -1.99 3.63 4.98
CA SER A 165 -2.33 2.22 5.16
C SER A 165 -2.97 1.57 3.93
N THR A 166 -4.27 1.79 3.74
CA THR A 166 -5.06 1.05 2.75
C THR A 166 -4.89 1.55 1.33
N GLN A 167 -4.54 2.82 1.16
CA GLN A 167 -4.38 3.43 -0.15
C GLN A 167 -3.18 2.90 -0.96
N GLN A 168 -2.24 2.22 -0.32
CA GLN A 168 -1.11 1.60 -1.01
C GLN A 168 -1.46 0.22 -1.60
N PHE A 169 -2.56 -0.39 -1.16
CA PHE A 169 -3.00 -1.65 -1.72
C PHE A 169 -3.57 -1.47 -3.12
N SER A 170 -3.04 -2.22 -4.07
CA SER A 170 -3.41 -2.14 -5.48
C SER A 170 -3.27 -3.48 -6.18
N SER A 171 -4.07 -3.67 -7.22
CA SER A 171 -3.89 -4.71 -8.23
C SER A 171 -3.16 -4.18 -9.48
N ASP A 172 -2.82 -2.88 -9.53
CA ASP A 172 -2.16 -2.25 -10.67
C ASP A 172 -0.65 -2.49 -10.63
N PRO A 173 -0.06 -3.25 -11.57
CA PRO A 173 1.38 -3.53 -11.62
C PRO A 173 2.25 -2.26 -11.69
N ARG A 174 1.73 -1.16 -12.26
CA ARG A 174 2.46 0.11 -12.37
C ARG A 174 2.65 0.77 -11.01
N MET A 175 1.63 0.69 -10.13
CA MET A 175 1.77 1.14 -8.75
C MET A 175 2.84 0.34 -8.00
N LEU A 176 2.82 -0.99 -8.15
CA LEU A 176 3.79 -1.87 -7.50
C LEU A 176 5.20 -1.61 -8.04
N ALA A 177 5.36 -1.42 -9.36
CA ALA A 177 6.65 -1.07 -9.97
C ALA A 177 7.16 0.29 -9.46
N SER A 178 6.28 1.30 -9.33
CA SER A 178 6.63 2.60 -8.76
C SER A 178 7.06 2.46 -7.30
N ALA A 179 6.33 1.73 -6.48
CA ALA A 179 6.69 1.49 -5.08
C ALA A 179 8.05 0.78 -4.94
N ILE A 180 8.38 -0.17 -5.83
CA ILE A 180 9.69 -0.81 -5.85
C ILE A 180 10.80 0.18 -6.24
N SER A 181 10.55 1.04 -7.23
CA SER A 181 11.57 2.02 -7.68
C SER A 181 11.96 3.01 -6.58
N GLU A 182 11.04 3.28 -5.66
CA GLU A 182 11.24 4.17 -4.51
C GLU A 182 11.84 3.47 -3.28
N LEU A 183 12.09 2.16 -3.33
CA LEU A 183 12.81 1.46 -2.28
C LEU A 183 14.24 1.99 -2.22
N LYS A 184 14.58 2.69 -1.12
CA LYS A 184 15.88 3.28 -0.86
C LYS A 184 16.35 2.86 0.52
N TRP A 185 17.64 2.65 0.65
CA TRP A 185 18.23 2.42 1.96
C TRP A 185 18.06 3.67 2.84
N ASN A 186 17.68 3.45 4.08
CA ASN A 186 17.47 4.54 5.04
C ASN A 186 18.78 4.84 5.79
N PRO A 187 19.28 6.09 5.78
CA PRO A 187 20.49 6.45 6.55
C PRO A 187 20.37 6.21 8.06
N CYS A 188 19.14 6.20 8.60
CA CYS A 188 18.85 5.84 9.99
C CYS A 188 18.64 4.33 10.20
N SER A 189 19.01 3.49 9.24
CA SER A 189 18.96 2.05 9.43
C SER A 189 19.90 1.61 10.54
N ARG A 190 19.39 0.78 11.44
CA ARG A 190 20.15 0.20 12.57
C ARG A 190 21.18 -0.86 12.17
N VAL A 191 21.19 -1.28 10.91
CA VAL A 191 22.11 -2.32 10.40
C VAL A 191 23.31 -1.75 9.65
N GLY A 192 23.17 -0.57 9.03
CA GLY A 192 24.25 0.06 8.28
C GLY A 192 24.48 -0.54 6.89
N ALA A 193 25.73 -0.66 6.47
CA ALA A 193 26.09 -1.12 5.12
C ALA A 193 25.86 -2.64 4.91
N SER A 194 26.23 -3.43 5.91
CA SER A 194 26.09 -4.89 5.93
C SER A 194 25.72 -5.37 7.33
N ILE A 195 25.00 -6.49 7.40
CA ILE A 195 24.61 -7.09 8.69
C ILE A 195 25.82 -7.65 9.46
N ILE A 196 26.84 -8.10 8.74
CA ILE A 196 28.11 -8.56 9.32
C ILE A 196 29.09 -7.41 9.24
N THR A 197 29.28 -6.75 10.37
CA THR A 197 30.31 -5.70 10.51
C THR A 197 31.67 -6.33 10.65
N PRO A 198 32.67 -5.95 9.83
CA PRO A 198 34.04 -6.40 10.01
C PRO A 198 34.56 -6.01 11.41
N GLN A 199 35.19 -6.97 12.10
CA GLN A 199 35.83 -6.70 13.38
C GLN A 199 37.11 -5.91 13.11
N ARG A 200 37.12 -4.63 13.48
CA ARG A 200 38.35 -3.80 13.52
C ARG A 200 38.96 -3.91 14.89
N SER A 201 40.28 -4.17 14.95
CA SER A 201 41.01 -3.99 16.18
C SER A 201 40.93 -2.52 16.56
N LEU A 202 40.42 -2.23 17.74
CA LEU A 202 40.69 -0.92 18.37
C LEU A 202 42.18 -0.80 18.44
N GLY A 203 42.79 0.02 17.58
CA GLY A 203 44.21 0.24 17.53
C GLY A 203 44.70 0.69 18.90
N ILE A 204 45.22 -0.25 19.69
CA ILE A 204 46.08 0.10 20.81
C ILE A 204 47.33 0.59 20.12
N ASN A 205 47.43 1.91 19.92
CA ASN A 205 48.70 2.55 19.60
C ASN A 205 49.65 2.32 20.76
N PHE A 206 50.43 1.22 20.67
CA PHE A 206 51.66 1.15 21.45
C PHE A 206 52.54 2.28 20.93
N PRO A 207 52.97 3.23 21.80
CA PRO A 207 53.97 4.21 21.40
C PRO A 207 55.21 3.43 20.97
N PRO A 208 55.93 3.84 19.91
CA PRO A 208 57.16 3.19 19.50
C PRO A 208 58.12 3.24 20.68
N GLU A 209 58.67 2.07 21.06
CA GLU A 209 59.76 1.98 22.03
C GLU A 209 60.89 2.87 21.57
N GLY A 210 61.10 3.99 22.23
CA GLY A 210 62.25 4.83 21.94
C GLY A 210 62.11 6.32 22.27
N GLN A 211 61.38 6.72 23.32
CA GLN A 211 61.58 8.06 23.87
C GLN A 211 61.24 8.11 25.39
N LEU A 212 62.11 7.44 26.16
CA LEU A 212 62.32 7.79 27.56
C LEU A 212 63.53 8.73 27.61
N ARG A 213 63.31 10.04 27.63
CA ARG A 213 64.25 11.03 28.27
C ARG A 213 63.63 12.42 28.33
N GLY A 214 63.76 12.98 29.58
CA GLY A 214 63.82 14.43 29.86
C GLY A 214 62.56 15.00 30.50
N ARG A 215 62.45 14.98 31.79
CA ARG A 215 62.58 16.12 32.73
C ARG A 215 62.18 17.50 32.13
N ASP A 216 61.15 18.18 32.65
CA ASP A 216 61.29 19.06 33.85
C ASP A 216 59.97 19.76 34.15
N SER A 217 59.83 19.98 35.44
CA SER A 217 58.84 20.77 36.13
C SER A 217 58.67 22.20 35.64
N ALA A 218 57.40 22.67 35.63
CA ALA A 218 57.05 24.01 36.14
C ALA A 218 55.54 24.22 36.17
N ASP A 219 55.00 24.19 37.34
CA ASP A 219 54.12 25.15 37.99
C ASP A 219 53.40 26.17 37.07
N ARG A 220 52.07 26.07 37.00
CA ARG A 220 51.14 27.21 36.96
C ARG A 220 49.71 26.74 37.06
N SER A 221 49.10 26.99 38.21
CA SER A 221 47.62 27.04 38.30
C SER A 221 47.06 28.22 37.50
N PRO A 222 45.95 28.09 36.88
CA PRO A 222 45.00 29.17 36.81
C PRO A 222 43.60 28.76 37.25
N THR A 223 43.14 29.50 38.21
CA THR A 223 41.79 30.05 38.43
C THR A 223 40.62 29.40 37.77
N SER A 224 39.74 28.92 38.65
CA SER A 224 38.36 28.57 38.43
C SER A 224 37.55 29.63 37.65
N GLY A 225 37.24 29.33 36.42
CA GLY A 225 36.14 29.94 35.71
C GLY A 225 35.02 28.87 35.52
N GLN A 226 34.03 28.91 36.39
CA GLN A 226 32.77 28.16 36.15
C GLN A 226 32.10 28.73 34.89
N VAL A 227 32.29 28.06 33.79
CA VAL A 227 31.41 28.24 32.63
C VAL A 227 30.20 27.35 32.87
N ASN A 228 29.08 27.96 33.27
CA ASN A 228 27.77 27.36 33.20
C ASN A 228 27.50 26.95 31.74
N ARG A 229 27.76 25.70 31.43
CA ARG A 229 27.19 25.09 30.21
C ARG A 229 25.72 24.87 30.48
N PRO A 230 24.83 25.39 29.62
CA PRO A 230 23.43 24.96 29.65
C PRO A 230 23.41 23.44 29.43
N THR A 231 22.74 22.74 30.32
CA THR A 231 22.33 21.35 30.12
C THR A 231 21.52 21.31 28.83
N VAL A 232 22.17 20.91 27.74
CA VAL A 232 21.48 20.57 26.51
C VAL A 232 20.55 19.40 26.87
N ALA A 233 19.26 19.69 26.90
CA ALA A 233 18.24 18.67 26.97
C ALA A 233 18.60 17.60 25.93
N ASN A 234 18.54 16.35 26.33
CA ASN A 234 18.72 15.19 25.47
C ASN A 234 17.77 15.34 24.26
N GLU A 235 18.23 15.96 23.19
CA GLU A 235 17.60 15.80 21.89
C GLU A 235 17.75 14.33 21.56
N SER A 236 16.66 13.58 21.67
CA SER A 236 16.57 12.16 21.32
C SER A 236 17.10 12.03 19.90
N ASN A 237 18.24 11.36 19.72
CA ASN A 237 18.81 11.09 18.41
C ASN A 237 17.78 10.28 17.60
N PRO A 238 17.18 10.85 16.54
CA PRO A 238 16.12 10.17 15.79
C PRO A 238 16.62 8.90 15.08
N CYS A 239 17.92 8.73 14.97
CA CYS A 239 18.57 7.55 14.38
C CYS A 239 19.12 6.59 15.45
N SER A 240 18.62 6.63 16.69
CA SER A 240 19.00 5.61 17.69
C SER A 240 18.39 4.24 17.31
N VAL A 241 19.07 3.16 17.73
CA VAL A 241 18.58 1.79 17.48
C VAL A 241 17.20 1.61 18.08
N SER A 242 17.00 2.06 19.33
CA SER A 242 15.71 1.97 20.01
C SER A 242 14.62 2.72 19.29
N ALA A 243 14.87 3.93 18.79
CA ALA A 243 13.90 4.70 18.03
C ALA A 243 13.53 3.98 16.71
N SER A 244 14.52 3.45 15.99
CA SER A 244 14.28 2.78 14.71
C SER A 244 13.43 1.51 14.85
N VAL A 245 13.64 0.69 15.90
CA VAL A 245 12.79 -0.49 16.18
C VAL A 245 11.37 -0.04 16.57
N TYR A 246 11.24 0.98 17.39
CA TYR A 246 9.95 1.53 17.78
C TYR A 246 9.15 2.02 16.57
N TYR A 247 9.80 2.73 15.64
CA TYR A 247 9.14 3.19 14.40
C TYR A 247 8.74 2.03 13.50
N SER A 248 9.58 0.98 13.37
CA SER A 248 9.21 -0.23 12.63
C SER A 248 7.94 -0.88 13.21
N ILE A 249 7.88 -1.11 14.53
CA ILE A 249 6.70 -1.68 15.21
C ILE A 249 5.47 -0.79 15.03
N ARG A 250 5.63 0.54 15.13
CA ARG A 250 4.53 1.50 14.92
C ARG A 250 3.99 1.43 13.49
N ALA A 251 4.88 1.34 12.50
CA ALA A 251 4.49 1.20 11.09
C ALA A 251 3.74 -0.12 10.86
N LEU A 252 4.25 -1.25 11.37
CA LEU A 252 3.57 -2.55 11.30
C LEU A 252 2.16 -2.49 11.92
N ARG A 253 2.02 -1.86 13.10
CA ARG A 253 0.71 -1.67 13.76
C ARG A 253 -0.26 -0.86 12.91
N PHE A 254 0.23 0.20 12.26
CA PHE A 254 -0.60 1.05 11.40
C PHE A 254 -1.08 0.29 10.16
N ILE A 255 -0.18 -0.45 9.49
CA ILE A 255 -0.52 -1.29 8.33
C ILE A 255 -1.55 -2.36 8.73
N MET A 256 -1.37 -3.00 9.87
CA MET A 256 -2.27 -4.03 10.39
C MET A 256 -3.68 -3.51 10.61
N LYS A 257 -3.82 -2.31 11.19
CA LYS A 257 -5.12 -1.65 11.35
C LYS A 257 -5.80 -1.42 9.99
N GLY A 258 -5.03 -0.97 8.98
CA GLY A 258 -5.56 -0.79 7.63
C GLY A 258 -5.98 -2.08 6.95
N MET A 259 -5.25 -3.17 7.16
CA MET A 259 -5.57 -4.48 6.56
C MET A 259 -6.84 -5.12 7.13
N ARG A 260 -7.26 -4.73 8.32
CA ARG A 260 -8.40 -5.34 9.01
C ARG A 260 -9.67 -5.33 8.17
N GLU A 261 -9.97 -4.22 7.50
CA GLU A 261 -11.18 -4.00 6.71
C GLU A 261 -11.06 -4.55 5.27
N LEU A 262 -9.88 -5.05 4.88
CA LEU A 262 -9.66 -5.56 3.53
C LEU A 262 -10.16 -7.01 3.39
N PRO A 263 -10.72 -7.37 2.21
CA PRO A 263 -11.23 -8.71 1.94
C PRO A 263 -10.13 -9.71 1.60
N GLY A 264 -10.54 -10.96 1.40
CA GLY A 264 -9.68 -12.08 1.01
C GLY A 264 -8.81 -12.61 2.16
N ARG A 265 -7.94 -13.57 1.83
CA ARG A 265 -6.95 -14.08 2.77
C ARG A 265 -5.86 -13.02 2.98
N LYS A 266 -5.72 -12.56 4.21
CA LYS A 266 -4.82 -11.46 4.56
C LYS A 266 -3.48 -11.99 5.07
N SER A 267 -2.40 -11.43 4.52
CA SER A 267 -1.04 -11.73 4.98
C SER A 267 -0.14 -10.50 4.97
N MET A 268 0.75 -10.45 5.94
CA MET A 268 1.80 -9.45 6.04
C MET A 268 3.15 -10.16 5.98
N MET A 269 3.97 -9.78 5.03
CA MET A 269 5.33 -10.28 4.89
C MET A 269 6.29 -9.20 5.33
N VAL A 270 7.02 -9.43 6.42
CA VAL A 270 8.00 -8.50 6.96
C VAL A 270 9.39 -8.92 6.51
N ILE A 271 10.02 -8.09 5.68
CA ILE A 271 11.38 -8.30 5.18
C ILE A 271 12.31 -7.37 5.96
N SER A 272 13.18 -7.95 6.80
CA SER A 272 14.06 -7.20 7.69
C SER A 272 15.32 -7.99 8.02
N ASP A 273 16.47 -7.33 8.13
CA ASP A 273 17.70 -7.94 8.65
C ASP A 273 17.73 -7.94 10.17
N ASN A 274 16.93 -7.07 10.79
CA ASN A 274 17.01 -6.86 12.23
C ASN A 274 15.66 -6.41 12.81
N LEU A 275 14.88 -7.36 13.35
CA LEU A 275 13.70 -7.08 14.17
C LEU A 275 13.84 -7.83 15.50
N PRO A 276 14.58 -7.28 16.48
CA PRO A 276 14.94 -7.96 17.73
C PRO A 276 13.82 -7.86 18.78
N LEU A 277 13.81 -8.76 19.75
CA LEU A 277 13.02 -8.61 20.99
C LEU A 277 13.60 -7.58 21.95
N GLN A 278 14.92 -7.40 21.90
CA GLN A 278 15.64 -6.46 22.75
C GLN A 278 16.75 -5.80 21.94
N ALA A 279 16.92 -4.49 22.09
CA ALA A 279 18.05 -3.77 21.53
C ALA A 279 18.94 -3.21 22.65
N GLN A 280 20.25 -3.33 22.42
CA GLN A 280 21.25 -2.71 23.27
C GLN A 280 21.76 -1.44 22.58
N GLU A 281 21.65 -0.31 23.24
CA GLU A 281 22.31 0.92 22.79
C GLU A 281 23.75 0.91 23.23
N HIS A 282 24.65 0.93 22.26
CA HIS A 282 26.06 1.20 22.54
C HIS A 282 26.20 2.72 22.57
N PRO A 283 26.88 3.28 23.60
CA PRO A 283 27.23 4.69 23.58
C PRO A 283 28.02 4.99 22.30
N PRO A 284 27.81 6.15 21.65
CA PRO A 284 28.58 6.50 20.47
C PRO A 284 30.08 6.41 20.78
N PRO A 285 30.92 5.92 19.85
CA PRO A 285 32.34 5.85 20.04
C PRO A 285 32.83 7.26 20.36
N ASP A 286 33.49 7.38 21.51
CA ASP A 286 34.02 8.65 22.02
C ASP A 286 35.10 9.15 21.05
N PHE A 287 34.72 10.05 20.14
CA PHE A 287 35.68 10.71 19.24
C PHE A 287 36.55 11.65 20.05
N GLY A 288 37.56 11.08 20.69
CA GLY A 288 38.81 11.71 21.03
C GLY A 288 38.78 12.94 21.94
N PHE A 289 38.54 12.76 23.23
CA PHE A 289 39.23 13.54 24.25
C PHE A 289 39.69 12.56 25.35
N GLN A 290 40.98 12.25 25.33
CA GLN A 290 41.62 11.45 26.36
C GLN A 290 41.47 12.15 27.71
N ARG A 291 40.53 11.66 28.55
CA ARG A 291 40.64 11.83 29.99
C ARG A 291 41.41 10.62 30.53
N PRO A 292 42.48 10.80 31.32
CA PRO A 292 43.16 9.68 31.93
C PRO A 292 42.18 8.97 32.88
N VAL A 293 41.81 7.76 32.53
CA VAL A 293 41.04 6.85 33.40
C VAL A 293 41.99 6.41 34.50
N ARG A 294 41.83 7.00 35.70
CA ARG A 294 42.37 6.38 36.91
C ARG A 294 41.64 5.07 37.11
N GLU A 295 42.36 3.96 36.92
CA GLU A 295 41.95 2.64 37.33
C GLU A 295 41.47 2.63 38.78
N ARG A 296 40.17 2.64 39.01
CA ARG A 296 39.56 2.00 40.16
C ARG A 296 39.10 0.64 39.70
N ALA A 297 39.84 -0.39 40.09
CA ALA A 297 39.43 -1.78 40.00
C ALA A 297 38.07 -1.94 40.69
N GLY A 298 37.05 -2.36 39.96
CA GLY A 298 35.74 -2.68 40.48
C GLY A 298 34.65 -1.78 39.91
N LEU A 299 33.83 -2.36 39.01
CA LEU A 299 32.55 -1.82 38.53
C LEU A 299 32.64 -0.69 37.48
N ILE A 300 33.05 -1.06 36.27
CA ILE A 300 32.53 -0.37 35.08
C ILE A 300 31.17 -0.97 34.80
N ASP A 301 30.14 -0.50 35.47
CA ASP A 301 28.77 -0.59 34.95
C ASP A 301 28.71 0.32 33.71
N VAL A 302 29.11 -0.23 32.59
CA VAL A 302 28.71 0.34 31.30
C VAL A 302 27.20 0.23 31.28
N TRP A 303 26.48 1.34 31.49
CA TRP A 303 25.03 1.43 31.43
C TRP A 303 24.62 1.17 29.97
N THR A 304 24.61 -0.11 29.57
CA THR A 304 23.92 -0.54 28.36
C THR A 304 22.45 -0.54 28.70
N GLN A 305 21.74 0.51 28.28
CA GLN A 305 20.29 0.49 28.37
C GLN A 305 19.78 -0.58 27.43
N THR A 306 19.25 -1.67 27.97
CA THR A 306 18.55 -2.69 27.21
C THR A 306 17.08 -2.30 27.12
N THR A 307 16.61 -1.99 25.92
CA THR A 307 15.19 -1.70 25.68
C THR A 307 14.51 -2.97 25.20
N SER A 308 13.44 -3.38 25.88
CA SER A 308 12.62 -4.54 25.48
C SER A 308 11.41 -4.11 24.67
N TYR A 309 11.20 -4.78 23.53
CA TYR A 309 10.06 -4.56 22.63
C TYR A 309 8.99 -5.66 22.71
N THR A 310 9.16 -6.61 23.63
CA THR A 310 8.26 -7.76 23.78
C THR A 310 6.80 -7.38 23.92
N ALA A 311 6.49 -6.36 24.74
CA ALA A 311 5.12 -5.88 24.91
C ALA A 311 4.54 -5.35 23.59
N GLY A 312 5.29 -4.49 22.87
CA GLY A 312 4.84 -3.92 21.60
C GLY A 312 4.66 -4.97 20.50
N LEU A 313 5.47 -6.02 20.47
CA LEU A 313 5.34 -7.13 19.53
C LEU A 313 4.17 -8.04 19.89
N ASN A 314 3.93 -8.31 21.17
CA ASN A 314 2.76 -9.06 21.62
C ASN A 314 1.45 -8.33 21.31
N ASP A 315 1.39 -7.01 21.54
CA ASP A 315 0.24 -6.18 21.15
C ASP A 315 0.01 -6.22 19.62
N LEU A 316 1.09 -6.25 18.83
CA LEU A 316 1.00 -6.36 17.38
C LEU A 316 0.49 -7.74 16.94
N ALA A 317 0.96 -8.82 17.59
CA ALA A 317 0.48 -10.17 17.35
C ALA A 317 -1.02 -10.30 17.68
N GLU A 318 -1.46 -9.72 18.81
CA GLU A 318 -2.88 -9.66 19.17
C GLU A 318 -3.70 -8.93 18.10
N LEU A 319 -3.24 -7.77 17.65
CA LEU A 319 -3.91 -7.02 16.59
C LEU A 319 -4.00 -7.82 15.28
N ALA A 320 -2.94 -8.56 14.92
CA ALA A 320 -2.91 -9.41 13.74
C ALA A 320 -3.91 -10.56 13.82
N ILE A 321 -3.99 -11.21 14.98
CA ILE A 321 -4.97 -12.28 15.25
C ILE A 321 -6.40 -11.75 15.10
N ARG A 322 -6.70 -10.58 15.69
CA ARG A 322 -8.02 -9.92 15.58
C ARG A 322 -8.35 -9.49 14.14
N ALA A 323 -7.35 -9.08 13.38
CA ALA A 323 -7.51 -8.70 11.98
C ALA A 323 -7.53 -9.91 11.01
N SER A 324 -7.33 -11.13 11.51
CA SER A 324 -7.16 -12.36 10.73
C SER A 324 -6.04 -12.22 9.68
N VAL A 325 -4.91 -11.63 10.09
CA VAL A 325 -3.72 -11.45 9.25
C VAL A 325 -2.64 -12.42 9.67
N VAL A 326 -2.15 -13.24 8.74
CA VAL A 326 -1.01 -14.12 8.95
C VAL A 326 0.28 -13.35 8.69
N ILE A 327 1.21 -13.36 9.65
CA ILE A 327 2.50 -12.68 9.51
C ILE A 327 3.58 -13.70 9.12
N TYR A 328 4.32 -13.36 8.07
CA TYR A 328 5.53 -14.06 7.66
C TYR A 328 6.73 -13.15 7.84
N GLY A 329 7.86 -13.72 8.27
CA GLY A 329 9.12 -13.02 8.33
C GLY A 329 10.09 -13.52 7.26
N SER A 330 10.95 -12.63 6.79
CA SER A 330 12.07 -12.99 5.94
C SER A 330 13.32 -12.20 6.36
N THR A 331 14.43 -12.89 6.58
CA THR A 331 15.73 -12.23 6.74
C THR A 331 16.26 -11.85 5.37
N ALA A 332 16.62 -10.56 5.19
CA ALA A 332 16.97 -10.03 3.88
C ALA A 332 18.44 -10.22 3.49
N PHE A 333 19.29 -10.65 4.42
CA PHE A 333 20.73 -10.80 4.19
C PHE A 333 21.11 -12.04 3.39
N GLY A 334 20.18 -12.94 3.06
CA GLY A 334 20.45 -14.11 2.24
C GLY A 334 21.33 -15.16 2.93
N LEU A 335 22.21 -15.82 2.15
CA LEU A 335 23.18 -16.82 2.63
C LEU A 335 24.43 -16.10 3.12
N GLU A 336 24.48 -15.74 4.39
CA GLU A 336 25.65 -15.12 5.01
C GLU A 336 26.49 -16.15 5.77
N THR A 337 27.80 -15.99 5.68
CA THR A 337 28.75 -16.81 6.44
C THR A 337 29.18 -16.06 7.69
N VAL A 338 29.03 -16.70 8.85
CA VAL A 338 29.44 -16.14 10.15
C VAL A 338 30.95 -16.22 10.39
N GLY A 339 31.67 -16.91 9.52
CA GLY A 339 33.13 -17.08 9.61
C GLY A 339 33.91 -15.77 9.42
N PRO A 340 35.23 -15.82 9.64
CA PRO A 340 36.11 -14.68 9.36
C PRO A 340 36.06 -14.28 7.88
N SER A 341 36.00 -12.99 7.62
CA SER A 341 36.12 -12.39 6.31
C SER A 341 37.50 -11.74 6.12
N PRO A 342 37.95 -11.47 4.89
CA PRO A 342 39.21 -10.75 4.65
C PRO A 342 39.22 -9.32 5.22
N ALA A 343 38.05 -8.77 5.55
CA ALA A 343 37.91 -7.45 6.16
C ALA A 343 38.03 -7.48 7.69
N ASP A 344 38.07 -8.66 8.31
CA ASP A 344 38.26 -8.80 9.75
C ASP A 344 39.74 -8.68 10.11
N GLU A 345 40.07 -7.76 10.99
CA GLU A 345 41.39 -7.61 11.55
C GLU A 345 41.57 -8.62 12.69
N ILE A 346 41.92 -9.87 12.36
CA ILE A 346 42.25 -10.88 13.36
C ILE A 346 43.75 -10.74 13.67
N ILE A 347 44.09 -10.11 14.80
CA ILE A 347 45.45 -10.02 15.26
C ILE A 347 45.84 -11.34 15.88
N PHE A 348 46.70 -12.10 15.21
CA PHE A 348 47.40 -13.18 15.84
C PHE A 348 48.60 -12.63 16.59
N PRO A 349 48.61 -12.65 17.95
CA PRO A 349 49.80 -12.25 18.65
C PRO A 349 50.99 -13.09 18.23
N PRO A 350 52.20 -12.55 18.08
CA PRO A 350 53.40 -13.30 17.75
C PRO A 350 53.53 -14.49 18.69
N LEU A 351 53.84 -15.64 18.14
CA LEU A 351 54.00 -16.91 18.89
C LEU A 351 55.10 -16.72 19.91
N MET A 352 54.75 -16.45 21.16
CA MET A 352 55.67 -16.68 22.26
C MET A 352 55.82 -18.20 22.40
N VAL A 353 57.08 -18.66 22.32
CA VAL A 353 57.42 -20.06 22.48
C VAL A 353 56.88 -20.58 23.81
N GLY A 354 55.91 -21.48 23.78
CA GLY A 354 55.25 -22.04 24.99
C GLY A 354 53.79 -21.61 25.23
N SER A 355 53.20 -20.68 24.48
CA SER A 355 51.78 -20.35 24.62
C SER A 355 50.93 -21.35 23.84
N ARG A 356 50.03 -22.06 24.52
CA ARG A 356 48.99 -22.87 23.87
C ARG A 356 48.17 -21.92 22.95
N ARG A 357 48.07 -22.28 21.64
CA ARG A 357 47.18 -21.55 20.70
C ARG A 357 45.82 -21.36 21.40
N ARG A 358 45.38 -20.15 21.48
CA ARG A 358 43.97 -19.89 21.82
C ARG A 358 43.16 -19.91 20.53
N PRO A 359 42.44 -21.01 20.24
CA PRO A 359 41.47 -21.07 19.13
C PRO A 359 40.36 -20.06 19.28
N ASP A 360 40.28 -19.44 20.45
CA ASP A 360 39.16 -18.67 21.00
C ASP A 360 38.71 -17.46 20.18
N GLN A 361 39.54 -16.85 19.37
CA GLN A 361 39.12 -15.57 18.71
C GLN A 361 38.18 -15.84 17.53
N VAL A 362 38.49 -16.82 16.69
CA VAL A 362 37.65 -17.21 15.58
C VAL A 362 36.33 -17.81 16.08
N ASP A 363 36.43 -18.70 17.09
CA ASP A 363 35.25 -19.33 17.69
C ASP A 363 34.34 -18.28 18.35
N ARG A 364 34.92 -17.32 19.09
CA ARG A 364 34.16 -16.21 19.66
C ARG A 364 33.48 -15.32 18.58
N LEU A 365 34.20 -15.02 17.50
CA LEU A 365 33.66 -14.26 16.39
C LEU A 365 32.45 -14.96 15.79
N VAL A 366 32.58 -16.27 15.49
CA VAL A 366 31.52 -17.12 14.95
C VAL A 366 30.33 -17.17 15.91
N LEU A 367 30.58 -17.42 17.22
CA LEU A 367 29.51 -17.45 18.23
C LEU A 367 28.81 -16.13 18.38
N THR A 368 29.55 -15.02 18.41
CA THR A 368 28.96 -13.68 18.51
C THR A 368 28.08 -13.38 17.34
N ARG A 369 28.59 -13.55 16.11
CA ARG A 369 27.81 -13.33 14.87
C ARG A 369 26.58 -14.24 14.78
N SER A 370 26.72 -15.51 15.14
CA SER A 370 25.59 -16.46 15.17
C SER A 370 24.52 -16.02 16.16
N ASN A 371 24.91 -15.57 17.35
CA ASN A 371 23.98 -15.07 18.35
C ASN A 371 23.29 -13.76 17.91
N ASP A 372 24.02 -12.86 17.25
CA ASP A 372 23.46 -11.61 16.74
C ASP A 372 22.44 -11.88 15.64
N LEU A 373 22.76 -12.74 14.67
CA LEU A 373 21.82 -13.14 13.62
C LEU A 373 20.56 -13.80 14.20
N ARG A 374 20.69 -14.62 15.24
CA ARG A 374 19.55 -15.22 15.93
C ARG A 374 18.69 -14.16 16.60
N LYS A 375 19.30 -13.27 17.40
CA LYS A 375 18.58 -12.17 18.09
C LYS A 375 17.86 -11.25 17.12
N ASN A 376 18.44 -10.99 15.96
CA ASN A 376 17.89 -10.11 14.95
C ASN A 376 16.56 -10.62 14.35
N SER A 377 16.29 -11.92 14.38
CA SER A 377 15.06 -12.53 13.85
C SER A 377 13.99 -12.83 14.91
N GLU A 378 14.32 -12.75 16.21
CA GLU A 378 13.43 -13.20 17.30
C GLU A 378 12.09 -12.48 17.31
N GLY A 379 12.03 -11.17 17.01
CA GLY A 379 10.77 -10.42 16.94
C GLY A 379 9.86 -10.88 15.80
N ALA A 380 10.45 -11.16 14.64
CA ALA A 380 9.69 -11.71 13.51
C ALA A 380 9.17 -13.12 13.81
N GLU A 381 9.93 -13.94 14.54
CA GLU A 381 9.53 -15.30 14.94
C GLU A 381 8.32 -15.28 15.89
N VAL A 382 8.32 -14.37 16.87
CA VAL A 382 7.18 -14.20 17.79
C VAL A 382 5.91 -13.85 17.00
N LEU A 383 5.98 -12.88 16.10
CA LEU A 383 4.85 -12.47 15.29
C LEU A 383 4.33 -13.57 14.37
N ALA A 384 5.24 -14.24 13.67
CA ALA A 384 4.91 -15.31 12.73
C ALA A 384 4.25 -16.49 13.46
N LYS A 385 4.83 -16.94 14.58
CA LYS A 385 4.32 -18.07 15.36
C LYS A 385 2.91 -17.80 15.90
N ALA A 386 2.69 -16.61 16.49
CA ALA A 386 1.39 -16.24 17.05
C ALA A 386 0.26 -16.24 16.00
N THR A 387 0.57 -15.91 14.75
CA THR A 387 -0.41 -15.79 13.66
C THR A 387 -0.50 -17.00 12.73
N GLY A 388 0.27 -18.05 12.97
CA GLY A 388 0.29 -19.27 12.15
C GLY A 388 1.18 -19.20 10.90
N GLY A 389 2.01 -18.16 10.78
CA GLY A 389 3.01 -18.02 9.73
C GLY A 389 4.35 -18.70 10.08
N PHE A 390 5.41 -18.27 9.41
CA PHE A 390 6.79 -18.74 9.66
C PHE A 390 7.82 -17.68 9.25
N VAL A 391 9.06 -17.85 9.66
CA VAL A 391 10.18 -17.01 9.24
C VAL A 391 11.09 -17.81 8.32
N VAL A 392 11.43 -17.21 7.18
CA VAL A 392 12.45 -17.75 6.27
C VAL A 392 13.78 -17.09 6.57
N LYS A 393 14.80 -17.91 6.72
CA LYS A 393 16.19 -17.50 7.00
C LYS A 393 17.13 -18.14 5.99
N ASN A 394 18.25 -17.47 5.73
CA ASN A 394 19.30 -17.96 4.85
C ASN A 394 18.79 -18.32 3.45
N ASP A 395 17.99 -17.46 2.85
CA ASP A 395 17.43 -17.64 1.52
C ASP A 395 17.68 -16.40 0.66
N ASN A 396 18.41 -16.57 -0.45
CA ASN A 396 18.72 -15.45 -1.37
C ASN A 396 17.50 -14.89 -2.11
N ASN A 397 16.41 -15.66 -2.14
CA ASN A 397 15.14 -15.27 -2.74
C ASN A 397 14.13 -14.76 -1.69
N PHE A 398 14.60 -14.47 -0.48
CA PHE A 398 13.77 -14.02 0.65
C PHE A 398 12.66 -15.01 1.03
N GLY A 399 12.68 -16.24 0.51
CA GLY A 399 11.64 -17.24 0.70
C GLY A 399 10.25 -16.82 0.19
N LEU A 400 10.18 -15.85 -0.70
CA LEU A 400 8.91 -15.29 -1.21
C LEU A 400 8.09 -16.39 -1.91
N ASP A 401 8.73 -17.26 -2.69
CA ASP A 401 8.06 -18.37 -3.37
C ASP A 401 7.33 -19.28 -2.38
N ARG A 402 8.01 -19.64 -1.28
CA ARG A 402 7.46 -20.48 -0.23
C ARG A 402 6.29 -19.82 0.49
N ILE A 403 6.36 -18.50 0.73
CA ILE A 403 5.30 -17.75 1.38
C ILE A 403 4.09 -17.63 0.44
N PHE A 404 4.32 -17.36 -0.86
CA PHE A 404 3.24 -17.27 -1.85
C PHE A 404 2.60 -18.65 -2.10
N GLU A 405 3.36 -19.74 -2.05
CA GLU A 405 2.82 -21.12 -2.09
C GLU A 405 1.93 -21.37 -0.88
N ASP A 406 2.35 -20.97 0.32
CA ASP A 406 1.55 -21.09 1.54
C ASP A 406 0.22 -20.32 1.48
N GLN A 407 0.20 -19.25 0.69
CA GLN A 407 -0.99 -18.46 0.42
C GLN A 407 -1.92 -19.08 -0.64
N SER A 408 -1.52 -20.19 -1.29
CA SER A 408 -2.29 -20.79 -2.40
C SER A 408 -3.57 -21.51 -1.96
N GLY A 409 -3.69 -21.86 -0.67
CA GLY A 409 -4.90 -22.46 -0.12
C GLY A 409 -4.81 -22.73 1.38
N TYR A 410 -5.96 -23.03 1.99
CA TYR A 410 -6.06 -23.37 3.41
C TYR A 410 -7.40 -24.06 3.69
N TYR A 411 -7.47 -24.77 4.82
CA TYR A 411 -8.71 -25.29 5.35
C TYR A 411 -9.35 -24.24 6.26
N LEU A 412 -10.57 -23.86 5.97
CA LEU A 412 -11.41 -23.04 6.82
C LEU A 412 -12.24 -23.98 7.70
N ILE A 413 -11.92 -24.00 8.98
CA ILE A 413 -12.58 -24.86 9.95
C ILE A 413 -13.37 -23.99 10.91
N GLY A 414 -14.66 -24.27 11.04
CA GLY A 414 -15.56 -23.58 11.99
C GLY A 414 -16.03 -24.51 13.08
N TYR A 415 -16.06 -24.02 14.32
CA TYR A 415 -16.67 -24.70 15.46
C TYR A 415 -17.43 -23.71 16.33
N ARG A 416 -18.35 -24.21 17.14
CA ARG A 416 -19.11 -23.40 18.09
C ARG A 416 -18.51 -23.59 19.48
N PRO A 417 -17.85 -22.58 20.04
CA PRO A 417 -17.32 -22.65 21.39
C PRO A 417 -18.44 -22.64 22.42
N ALA A 418 -18.10 -22.96 23.67
CA ALA A 418 -19.01 -22.79 24.80
C ALA A 418 -19.42 -21.31 24.95
N SER A 419 -20.60 -21.05 25.49
CA SER A 419 -21.13 -19.68 25.66
C SER A 419 -20.26 -18.77 26.52
N THR A 420 -19.40 -19.33 27.35
CA THR A 420 -18.47 -18.65 28.25
C THR A 420 -17.18 -18.14 27.55
N THR A 421 -16.96 -18.49 26.30
CA THR A 421 -15.73 -18.14 25.57
C THR A 421 -15.63 -16.63 25.24
N PHE A 422 -16.77 -15.89 25.22
CA PHE A 422 -16.78 -14.45 24.96
C PHE A 422 -16.56 -13.65 26.25
N ASP A 423 -15.46 -13.91 26.94
CA ASP A 423 -15.10 -13.36 28.25
C ASP A 423 -13.99 -12.30 28.18
N ARG A 424 -13.59 -11.88 26.99
CA ARG A 424 -12.50 -10.94 26.69
C ARG A 424 -11.10 -11.46 27.02
N ARG A 425 -10.96 -12.77 27.25
CA ARG A 425 -9.66 -13.41 27.47
C ARG A 425 -9.13 -14.02 26.18
N PHE A 426 -7.86 -14.36 26.20
CA PHE A 426 -7.23 -15.08 25.12
C PHE A 426 -7.47 -16.59 25.30
N HIS A 427 -8.06 -17.21 24.28
CA HIS A 427 -8.30 -18.65 24.20
C HIS A 427 -7.31 -19.29 23.23
N THR A 428 -6.63 -20.35 23.67
CA THR A 428 -5.65 -21.06 22.84
C THR A 428 -6.34 -22.00 21.88
N ILE A 429 -5.86 -22.04 20.62
CA ILE A 429 -6.31 -22.99 19.60
C ILE A 429 -5.16 -23.92 19.23
N LYS A 430 -5.45 -25.23 19.15
CA LYS A 430 -4.53 -26.19 18.57
C LYS A 430 -5.28 -27.03 17.53
N ALA A 431 -4.78 -27.02 16.29
CA ALA A 431 -5.23 -27.91 15.24
C ALA A 431 -4.24 -29.05 15.08
N ARG A 432 -4.72 -30.27 15.04
CA ARG A 432 -3.91 -31.49 14.85
C ARG A 432 -4.54 -32.37 13.78
N LEU A 433 -3.73 -33.17 13.13
CA LEU A 433 -4.21 -34.30 12.34
C LEU A 433 -4.09 -35.59 13.13
N LYS A 434 -5.08 -36.45 12.99
CA LYS A 434 -5.08 -37.81 13.62
C LYS A 434 -3.99 -38.69 13.05
N GLN A 435 -3.55 -38.42 11.81
CA GLN A 435 -2.44 -39.09 11.16
C GLN A 435 -1.14 -38.30 11.35
N GLY A 436 -0.03 -38.98 11.55
CA GLY A 436 1.29 -38.37 11.67
C GLY A 436 1.95 -38.03 10.32
N GLY A 437 3.08 -37.30 10.35
CA GLY A 437 3.88 -37.00 9.16
C GLY A 437 3.48 -35.75 8.42
N PHE A 438 2.61 -34.91 9.01
CA PHE A 438 2.19 -33.64 8.46
C PHE A 438 2.62 -32.46 9.35
N THR A 439 2.89 -31.32 8.75
CA THR A 439 3.05 -30.06 9.46
C THR A 439 1.74 -29.30 9.38
N VAL A 440 1.15 -29.03 10.55
CA VAL A 440 -0.11 -28.30 10.69
C VAL A 440 0.19 -26.92 11.28
N ARG A 441 -0.29 -25.86 10.64
CA ARG A 441 -0.12 -24.49 11.11
C ARG A 441 -1.47 -23.77 11.19
N THR A 442 -1.66 -23.04 12.28
CA THR A 442 -2.80 -22.19 12.56
C THR A 442 -2.37 -21.10 13.53
N ARG A 443 -3.17 -20.05 13.69
CA ARG A 443 -2.97 -19.07 14.75
C ARG A 443 -3.00 -19.73 16.14
N GLU A 444 -2.25 -19.17 17.08
CA GLU A 444 -2.15 -19.74 18.44
C GLU A 444 -3.46 -19.64 19.24
N GLY A 445 -4.37 -18.73 18.86
CA GLY A 445 -5.63 -18.54 19.57
C GLY A 445 -6.44 -17.37 19.03
N PHE A 446 -7.39 -16.93 19.86
CA PHE A 446 -8.22 -15.75 19.58
C PHE A 446 -8.67 -15.09 20.90
N TYR A 447 -9.11 -13.86 20.81
CA TYR A 447 -9.71 -13.17 21.94
C TYR A 447 -11.22 -13.37 21.93
N GLY A 448 -11.78 -13.72 23.08
CA GLY A 448 -13.22 -13.90 23.28
C GLY A 448 -13.96 -12.57 23.29
N VAL A 449 -13.91 -11.83 22.17
CA VAL A 449 -14.62 -10.56 21.96
C VAL A 449 -15.62 -10.71 20.82
N THR A 450 -16.75 -10.03 20.92
CA THR A 450 -17.70 -10.00 19.82
C THR A 450 -17.13 -9.20 18.62
N GLU A 451 -17.67 -9.46 17.43
CA GLU A 451 -17.25 -8.75 16.24
C GLU A 451 -17.49 -7.22 16.35
N GLU A 452 -18.54 -6.80 17.06
CA GLU A 452 -18.86 -5.40 17.31
C GLU A 452 -17.82 -4.74 18.25
N GLU A 453 -17.43 -5.43 19.33
CA GLU A 453 -16.37 -4.96 20.23
C GLU A 453 -15.00 -4.91 19.54
N ALA A 454 -14.76 -5.84 18.63
CA ALA A 454 -13.56 -5.87 17.84
C ALA A 454 -13.48 -4.69 16.84
N ARG A 455 -14.59 -4.16 16.35
CA ARG A 455 -14.69 -3.08 15.34
C ARG A 455 -14.49 -1.68 15.89
N GLY A 456 -13.74 -1.40 16.93
CA GLY A 456 -13.48 -0.04 17.37
C GLY A 456 -13.24 0.92 16.19
N VAL A 457 -14.19 1.82 15.89
CA VAL A 457 -14.12 2.77 14.78
C VAL A 457 -13.31 3.99 15.22
N GLU A 458 -12.20 4.26 14.53
CA GLU A 458 -11.45 5.51 14.68
C GLU A 458 -12.36 6.71 14.31
N PRO A 459 -12.34 7.82 15.06
CA PRO A 459 -13.19 8.98 14.78
C PRO A 459 -13.04 9.54 13.36
N SER A 460 -11.83 9.50 12.78
CA SER A 460 -11.54 9.94 11.41
C SER A 460 -12.19 9.06 10.34
N MET A 461 -12.57 7.82 10.66
CA MET A 461 -13.26 6.87 9.78
C MET A 461 -14.79 6.95 9.88
N ARG A 462 -15.34 7.84 10.70
CA ARG A 462 -16.80 8.01 10.82
C ARG A 462 -17.40 8.74 9.62
N ASP A 463 -16.63 9.64 9.00
CA ASP A 463 -17.09 10.34 7.80
C ASP A 463 -17.03 9.41 6.57
N PRO A 464 -18.17 9.14 5.90
CA PRO A 464 -18.23 8.28 4.72
C PRO A 464 -17.33 8.75 3.58
N LEU A 465 -17.17 10.07 3.40
CA LEU A 465 -16.33 10.65 2.36
C LEU A 465 -14.84 10.32 2.58
N ASN A 466 -14.34 10.50 3.81
CA ASN A 466 -12.97 10.14 4.16
C ASN A 466 -12.73 8.63 4.03
N ARG A 467 -13.70 7.80 4.42
CA ARG A 467 -13.65 6.35 4.26
C ARG A 467 -13.52 5.94 2.80
N ALA A 468 -14.28 6.58 1.91
CA ALA A 468 -14.22 6.34 0.47
C ALA A 468 -12.86 6.74 -0.14
N LEU A 469 -12.24 7.83 0.35
CA LEU A 469 -10.93 8.28 -0.11
C LEU A 469 -9.79 7.33 0.26
N ILE A 470 -9.82 6.71 1.44
CA ILE A 470 -8.75 5.81 1.87
C ILE A 470 -8.98 4.36 1.43
N SER A 471 -10.20 3.98 1.08
CA SER A 471 -10.52 2.64 0.57
C SER A 471 -9.79 2.36 -0.74
N PRO A 472 -9.17 1.18 -0.94
CA PRO A 472 -8.61 0.78 -2.23
C PRO A 472 -9.69 0.49 -3.28
N PHE A 473 -10.94 0.36 -2.85
CA PHE A 473 -12.09 0.06 -3.71
C PHE A 473 -12.93 1.32 -3.94
N ALA A 474 -13.52 1.40 -5.13
CA ALA A 474 -14.50 2.42 -5.43
C ALA A 474 -15.78 2.19 -4.61
N VAL A 475 -16.35 3.26 -4.06
CA VAL A 475 -17.70 3.29 -3.49
C VAL A 475 -18.65 3.70 -4.60
N ASN A 476 -19.74 2.97 -4.80
CA ASN A 476 -20.60 3.09 -5.97
C ASN A 476 -22.08 3.35 -5.62
N ASP A 477 -22.39 3.97 -4.46
CA ASP A 477 -23.76 4.44 -4.24
C ASP A 477 -24.12 5.48 -5.30
N ILE A 478 -23.13 6.29 -5.73
CA ILE A 478 -23.14 7.09 -6.94
C ILE A 478 -22.00 6.58 -7.82
N PRO A 479 -22.29 5.96 -8.99
CA PRO A 479 -21.24 5.52 -9.91
C PRO A 479 -20.39 6.70 -10.40
N VAL A 480 -19.09 6.67 -10.12
CA VAL A 480 -18.14 7.72 -10.46
C VAL A 480 -17.07 7.20 -11.39
N ARG A 481 -16.85 7.89 -12.50
CA ARG A 481 -15.71 7.68 -13.40
C ARG A 481 -14.79 8.88 -13.36
N LEU A 482 -13.52 8.63 -13.05
CA LEU A 482 -12.47 9.64 -13.03
C LEU A 482 -11.63 9.56 -14.29
N THR A 483 -11.46 10.71 -14.96
CA THR A 483 -10.52 10.87 -16.07
C THR A 483 -9.61 12.04 -15.77
N THR A 484 -8.30 11.82 -15.87
CA THR A 484 -7.31 12.82 -15.46
C THR A 484 -6.24 12.98 -16.52
N PHE A 485 -5.82 14.21 -16.74
CA PHE A 485 -4.76 14.60 -17.67
C PHE A 485 -3.71 15.44 -16.95
N PHE A 486 -2.45 15.05 -17.06
CA PHE A 486 -1.35 15.95 -16.75
C PHE A 486 -1.21 16.99 -17.86
N ALA A 487 -1.11 18.24 -17.48
CA ALA A 487 -0.83 19.35 -18.38
C ALA A 487 0.14 20.34 -17.72
N ASN A 488 0.87 21.08 -18.54
CA ASN A 488 1.68 22.21 -18.08
C ASN A 488 1.30 23.46 -18.88
N ASP A 489 0.72 24.42 -18.17
CA ASP A 489 0.32 25.71 -18.73
C ASP A 489 1.43 26.75 -18.50
N PRO A 490 1.74 27.61 -19.49
CA PRO A 490 2.79 28.63 -19.34
C PRO A 490 2.58 29.60 -18.16
N ALA A 491 1.32 29.93 -17.85
CA ALA A 491 0.98 30.88 -16.79
C ALA A 491 0.72 30.23 -15.44
N ARG A 492 0.14 29.00 -15.43
CA ARG A 492 -0.32 28.33 -14.21
C ARG A 492 0.63 27.21 -13.75
N GLY A 493 1.59 26.82 -14.59
CA GLY A 493 2.52 25.71 -14.30
C GLY A 493 1.89 24.32 -14.49
N SER A 494 2.45 23.34 -13.79
CA SER A 494 1.99 21.95 -13.86
C SER A 494 0.68 21.76 -13.11
N MET A 495 -0.26 21.03 -13.70
CA MET A 495 -1.56 20.73 -13.12
C MET A 495 -2.09 19.37 -13.57
N LEU A 496 -3.00 18.81 -12.79
CA LEU A 496 -3.90 17.77 -13.24
C LEU A 496 -5.23 18.40 -13.58
N ARG A 497 -5.72 18.15 -14.78
CA ARG A 497 -7.09 18.44 -15.14
C ARG A 497 -7.92 17.19 -14.91
N LEU A 498 -8.90 17.30 -14.01
CA LEU A 498 -9.76 16.21 -13.60
C LEU A 498 -11.15 16.40 -14.21
N PHE A 499 -11.71 15.28 -14.67
CA PHE A 499 -13.10 15.19 -15.07
C PHE A 499 -13.75 14.05 -14.29
N VAL A 500 -14.76 14.37 -13.51
CA VAL A 500 -15.55 13.44 -12.72
C VAL A 500 -16.89 13.27 -13.39
N ALA A 501 -17.11 12.14 -14.03
CA ALA A 501 -18.40 11.78 -14.59
C ALA A 501 -19.22 10.99 -13.56
N MET A 502 -20.49 11.37 -13.38
CA MET A 502 -21.41 10.76 -12.43
C MET A 502 -22.78 10.57 -13.08
N ASP A 503 -23.53 9.56 -12.65
CA ASP A 503 -24.87 9.29 -13.14
C ASP A 503 -25.86 10.18 -12.34
N ALA A 504 -26.54 11.09 -13.03
CA ALA A 504 -27.41 12.06 -12.37
C ALA A 504 -28.69 11.43 -11.76
N LYS A 505 -29.09 10.24 -12.20
CA LYS A 505 -30.22 9.51 -11.60
C LYS A 505 -29.96 9.03 -10.17
N ASP A 506 -28.68 8.91 -9.79
CA ASP A 506 -28.28 8.51 -8.45
C ASP A 506 -28.01 9.72 -7.54
N ILE A 507 -28.29 10.94 -8.02
CA ILE A 507 -28.16 12.20 -7.31
C ILE A 507 -29.55 12.75 -6.98
N THR A 508 -29.73 13.28 -5.78
CA THR A 508 -30.98 13.88 -5.32
C THR A 508 -31.07 15.35 -5.72
N PHE A 509 -32.09 15.70 -6.48
CA PHE A 509 -32.37 17.07 -6.88
C PHE A 509 -33.59 17.64 -6.14
N ALA A 510 -33.39 18.76 -5.46
CA ALA A 510 -34.47 19.60 -4.98
C ALA A 510 -35.03 20.43 -6.13
N VAL A 511 -36.35 20.61 -6.19
CA VAL A 511 -37.00 21.44 -7.26
C VAL A 511 -37.35 22.79 -6.68
N GLU A 512 -36.81 23.87 -7.25
CA GLU A 512 -37.14 25.23 -6.90
C GLU A 512 -38.48 25.65 -7.55
N PRO A 513 -39.15 26.71 -7.04
CA PRO A 513 -40.47 27.14 -7.55
C PRO A 513 -40.50 27.46 -9.03
N ASP A 514 -39.35 27.86 -9.63
CA ASP A 514 -39.22 28.16 -11.05
C ASP A 514 -38.98 26.90 -11.94
N GLY A 515 -39.02 25.71 -11.35
CA GLY A 515 -38.77 24.45 -12.02
C GLY A 515 -37.28 24.13 -12.23
N THR A 516 -36.38 24.81 -11.54
CA THR A 516 -34.95 24.48 -11.55
C THR A 516 -34.65 23.32 -10.59
N HIS A 517 -33.99 22.32 -11.07
CA HIS A 517 -33.50 21.17 -10.29
C HIS A 517 -32.12 21.50 -9.72
N VAL A 518 -31.98 21.45 -8.40
CA VAL A 518 -30.73 21.83 -7.69
C VAL A 518 -30.22 20.65 -6.89
N ALA A 519 -28.98 20.24 -7.12
CA ALA A 519 -28.26 19.27 -6.32
C ALA A 519 -26.98 19.87 -5.74
N LYS A 520 -26.64 19.50 -4.49
CA LYS A 520 -25.43 19.94 -3.78
C LYS A 520 -24.53 18.73 -3.54
N LEU A 521 -23.29 18.85 -3.94
CA LEU A 521 -22.29 17.77 -3.82
C LEU A 521 -21.07 18.30 -3.07
N ASP A 522 -20.61 17.55 -2.09
CA ASP A 522 -19.28 17.71 -1.51
C ASP A 522 -18.30 16.87 -2.32
N VAL A 523 -17.23 17.46 -2.82
CA VAL A 523 -16.20 16.79 -3.61
C VAL A 523 -14.87 16.93 -2.91
N SER A 524 -14.24 15.80 -2.58
CA SER A 524 -12.92 15.77 -1.98
C SER A 524 -11.94 15.02 -2.88
N THR A 525 -10.80 15.64 -3.13
CA THR A 525 -9.73 15.11 -3.97
C THR A 525 -8.46 14.99 -3.14
N VAL A 526 -7.83 13.82 -3.17
CA VAL A 526 -6.59 13.55 -2.47
C VAL A 526 -5.56 12.95 -3.41
N LEU A 527 -4.36 13.47 -3.36
CA LEU A 527 -3.20 12.94 -4.04
C LEU A 527 -2.31 12.27 -2.99
N PHE A 528 -2.24 10.93 -3.01
CA PHE A 528 -1.37 10.17 -2.12
C PHE A 528 -0.04 9.89 -2.82
N GLY A 529 1.07 10.08 -2.10
CA GLY A 529 2.39 9.70 -2.55
C GLY A 529 2.60 8.18 -2.55
N ASP A 530 3.75 7.74 -3.00
CA ASP A 530 4.17 6.34 -3.07
C ASP A 530 4.18 5.63 -1.71
N ASN A 531 4.44 6.39 -0.64
CA ASN A 531 4.40 5.94 0.75
C ASN A 531 2.99 6.03 1.39
N GLY A 532 1.97 6.45 0.62
CA GLY A 532 0.59 6.64 1.08
C GLY A 532 0.36 7.88 1.94
N SER A 533 1.36 8.77 2.08
CA SER A 533 1.14 10.07 2.70
C SER A 533 0.31 10.98 1.78
N ILE A 534 -0.39 11.94 2.37
CA ILE A 534 -1.14 12.95 1.62
C ILE A 534 -0.17 13.99 1.09
N ALA A 535 0.12 13.93 -0.22
CA ALA A 535 0.92 14.96 -0.90
C ALA A 535 0.10 16.24 -1.11
N GLN A 536 -1.19 16.10 -1.40
CA GLN A 536 -2.10 17.22 -1.60
C GLN A 536 -3.55 16.80 -1.35
N LYS A 537 -4.35 17.71 -0.77
CA LYS A 537 -5.80 17.56 -0.60
C LYS A 537 -6.50 18.83 -1.09
N GLN A 538 -7.65 18.68 -1.75
CA GLN A 538 -8.53 19.76 -2.15
C GLN A 538 -9.97 19.34 -1.90
N ASP A 539 -10.68 20.13 -1.10
CA ASP A 539 -12.10 19.97 -0.82
C ASP A 539 -12.86 21.13 -1.49
N GLN A 540 -14.02 20.82 -2.07
CA GLN A 540 -14.86 21.82 -2.73
C GLN A 540 -16.32 21.39 -2.71
N ASN A 541 -17.23 22.38 -2.75
CA ASN A 541 -18.65 22.18 -2.85
C ASN A 541 -19.11 22.51 -4.27
N ALA A 542 -19.79 21.59 -4.92
CA ALA A 542 -20.36 21.79 -6.24
C ALA A 542 -21.88 21.90 -6.13
N THR A 543 -22.45 22.87 -6.83
CA THR A 543 -23.91 22.99 -6.94
C THR A 543 -24.30 22.86 -8.41
N LEU A 544 -25.10 21.84 -8.71
CA LEU A 544 -25.67 21.61 -10.03
C LEU A 544 -27.04 22.30 -10.09
N ARG A 545 -27.24 23.16 -11.04
CA ARG A 545 -28.52 23.86 -11.28
C ARG A 545 -28.94 23.58 -12.74
N LEU A 546 -29.97 22.74 -12.91
CA LEU A 546 -30.38 22.25 -14.21
C LEU A 546 -31.89 22.47 -14.42
N ARG A 547 -32.28 22.88 -15.63
CA ARG A 547 -33.70 23.14 -15.96
C ARG A 547 -34.02 22.67 -17.39
N GLY A 548 -35.17 21.97 -17.57
CA GLY A 548 -35.65 21.50 -18.87
C GLY A 548 -34.65 20.55 -19.55
N LYS A 549 -34.38 20.76 -20.85
CA LYS A 549 -33.49 19.88 -21.64
C LYS A 549 -32.12 19.58 -21.01
N PRO A 550 -31.41 20.52 -20.38
CA PRO A 550 -30.19 20.23 -19.60
C PRO A 550 -30.39 19.20 -18.47
N TYR A 551 -31.53 19.23 -17.77
CA TYR A 551 -31.85 18.24 -16.75
C TYR A 551 -32.13 16.88 -17.37
N ASP A 552 -32.95 16.81 -18.46
CA ASP A 552 -33.25 15.58 -19.17
C ASP A 552 -31.97 14.89 -19.69
N ARG A 553 -31.04 15.70 -20.25
CA ARG A 553 -29.73 15.19 -20.68
C ARG A 553 -28.84 14.72 -19.51
N ALA A 554 -28.87 15.42 -18.39
CA ALA A 554 -28.10 14.98 -17.22
C ALA A 554 -28.58 13.64 -16.70
N THR A 555 -29.88 13.40 -16.70
CA THR A 555 -30.50 12.13 -16.25
C THR A 555 -30.29 10.99 -17.26
N SER A 556 -30.20 11.27 -18.58
CA SER A 556 -29.95 10.26 -19.61
C SER A 556 -28.47 9.94 -19.79
N ASP A 557 -27.62 10.96 -19.83
CA ASP A 557 -26.21 10.87 -20.23
C ASP A 557 -25.21 11.04 -19.09
N GLY A 558 -25.69 11.39 -17.89
CA GLY A 558 -24.88 11.74 -16.74
C GLY A 558 -24.32 13.16 -16.77
N VAL A 559 -23.68 13.56 -15.70
CA VAL A 559 -23.03 14.86 -15.49
C VAL A 559 -21.52 14.69 -15.48
N VAL A 560 -20.82 15.64 -16.11
CA VAL A 560 -19.36 15.74 -16.04
C VAL A 560 -18.99 17.01 -15.30
N TYR A 561 -18.26 16.88 -14.20
CA TYR A 561 -17.72 17.98 -13.43
C TYR A 561 -16.20 18.05 -13.62
N GLY A 562 -15.73 19.17 -14.19
CA GLY A 562 -14.32 19.39 -14.51
C GLY A 562 -13.70 20.44 -13.61
N PHE A 563 -12.48 20.18 -13.11
CA PHE A 563 -11.68 21.14 -12.35
C PHE A 563 -10.18 20.87 -12.48
N ASP A 564 -9.37 21.88 -12.13
CA ASP A 564 -7.92 21.78 -12.16
C ASP A 564 -7.36 21.63 -10.74
N LEU A 565 -6.37 20.74 -10.60
CA LEU A 565 -5.58 20.55 -9.40
C LEU A 565 -4.14 20.99 -9.68
N PRO A 566 -3.71 22.18 -9.23
CA PRO A 566 -2.34 22.64 -9.39
C PRO A 566 -1.38 21.69 -8.67
N LEU A 567 -0.28 21.31 -9.31
CA LEU A 567 0.68 20.35 -8.76
C LEU A 567 1.85 21.06 -8.09
N LYS A 568 2.18 20.63 -6.88
CA LYS A 568 3.32 21.14 -6.11
C LYS A 568 4.58 20.28 -6.27
N GLN A 569 4.42 19.02 -6.67
CA GLN A 569 5.48 18.02 -6.74
C GLN A 569 5.34 17.15 -7.98
N SER A 570 6.46 16.62 -8.46
CA SER A 570 6.53 15.57 -9.47
C SER A 570 6.70 14.21 -8.80
N GLY A 571 6.37 13.12 -9.51
CA GLY A 571 6.52 11.77 -9.01
C GLY A 571 5.30 10.89 -9.31
N ALA A 572 5.26 9.73 -8.67
CA ALA A 572 4.17 8.78 -8.78
C ALA A 572 3.15 9.01 -7.66
N PHE A 573 1.87 9.05 -8.02
CA PHE A 573 0.79 9.34 -7.08
C PHE A 573 -0.42 8.44 -7.32
N GLN A 574 -1.13 8.15 -6.23
CA GLN A 574 -2.49 7.64 -6.27
C GLN A 574 -3.45 8.81 -6.11
N LEU A 575 -4.08 9.23 -7.18
CA LEU A 575 -5.16 10.21 -7.14
C LEU A 575 -6.46 9.52 -6.73
N ARG A 576 -7.17 10.09 -5.76
CA ARG A 576 -8.49 9.67 -5.34
C ARG A 576 -9.44 10.83 -5.31
N VAL A 577 -10.65 10.59 -5.80
CA VAL A 577 -11.76 11.53 -5.72
C VAL A 577 -12.94 10.82 -5.08
N ALA A 578 -13.54 11.46 -4.10
CA ALA A 578 -14.81 11.03 -3.53
C ALA A 578 -15.79 12.20 -3.59
N LEU A 579 -17.04 11.89 -3.87
CA LEU A 579 -18.14 12.85 -3.82
C LEU A 579 -19.27 12.31 -2.94
N ARG A 580 -19.98 13.22 -2.29
CA ARG A 580 -21.15 12.94 -1.48
C ARG A 580 -22.28 13.86 -1.91
N ASP A 581 -23.43 13.28 -2.16
CA ASP A 581 -24.68 14.02 -2.28
C ASP A 581 -25.10 14.48 -0.87
N VAL A 582 -25.23 15.80 -0.70
CA VAL A 582 -25.52 16.40 0.60
C VAL A 582 -26.91 16.01 1.10
N GLU A 583 -27.87 15.78 0.22
CA GLU A 583 -29.26 15.45 0.57
C GLU A 583 -29.43 13.97 0.92
N SER A 584 -29.02 13.06 0.03
CA SER A 584 -29.17 11.61 0.24
C SER A 584 -28.07 10.99 1.08
N GLN A 585 -26.95 11.68 1.30
CA GLN A 585 -25.72 11.14 1.91
C GLN A 585 -25.07 9.99 1.14
N HIS A 586 -25.51 9.71 -0.08
CA HIS A 586 -24.88 8.73 -0.96
C HIS A 586 -23.48 9.18 -1.34
N VAL A 587 -22.55 8.21 -1.42
CA VAL A 587 -21.15 8.46 -1.71
C VAL A 587 -20.73 7.72 -2.97
N GLY A 588 -19.98 8.42 -3.82
CA GLY A 588 -19.29 7.83 -4.94
C GLY A 588 -17.79 8.08 -4.86
N SER A 589 -16.97 7.16 -5.29
CA SER A 589 -15.53 7.39 -5.35
C SER A 589 -14.86 6.69 -6.53
N SER A 590 -13.72 7.26 -6.94
CA SER A 590 -12.88 6.68 -7.99
C SER A 590 -11.42 7.01 -7.73
N GLY A 591 -10.51 6.17 -8.21
CA GLY A 591 -9.09 6.38 -8.07
C GLY A 591 -8.32 6.04 -9.34
N GLN A 592 -7.20 6.71 -9.54
CA GLN A 592 -6.32 6.52 -10.68
C GLN A 592 -4.86 6.69 -10.27
N PHE A 593 -3.98 5.79 -10.77
CA PHE A 593 -2.54 5.99 -10.68
C PHE A 593 -2.10 7.07 -11.68
N ILE A 594 -1.25 7.99 -11.23
CA ILE A 594 -0.76 9.10 -12.03
C ILE A 594 0.75 9.22 -11.85
N HIS A 595 1.46 9.34 -12.94
CA HIS A 595 2.85 9.75 -12.95
C HIS A 595 2.97 11.19 -13.44
N VAL A 596 3.45 12.08 -12.57
CA VAL A 596 3.68 13.50 -12.86
C VAL A 596 5.15 13.68 -13.24
N PRO A 597 5.48 14.03 -14.48
CA PRO A 597 6.87 14.18 -14.91
C PRO A 597 7.52 15.42 -14.24
N ASN A 598 8.81 15.28 -13.92
CA ASN A 598 9.62 16.41 -13.47
C ASN A 598 10.12 17.21 -14.68
N LEU A 599 9.40 18.25 -15.06
CA LEU A 599 9.77 19.08 -16.21
C LEU A 599 11.05 19.90 -15.97
N ASN A 600 11.40 20.20 -14.73
CA ASN A 600 12.62 20.95 -14.38
C ASN A 600 13.91 20.12 -14.58
N SER A 601 13.80 18.80 -14.70
CA SER A 601 14.94 17.93 -14.96
C SER A 601 15.44 18.00 -16.41
N GLY A 602 14.72 18.70 -17.31
CA GLY A 602 15.01 18.71 -18.75
C GLY A 602 14.82 17.35 -19.43
N THR A 603 14.12 16.42 -18.78
CA THR A 603 13.82 15.10 -19.36
C THR A 603 12.62 15.20 -20.29
N LEU A 604 12.72 14.54 -21.47
CA LEU A 604 11.61 14.44 -22.42
C LEU A 604 10.38 13.86 -21.72
N ALA A 605 9.23 14.52 -21.83
CA ALA A 605 7.99 14.12 -21.18
C ALA A 605 6.77 14.36 -22.05
N LEU A 606 5.66 13.69 -21.75
CA LEU A 606 4.39 13.85 -22.45
C LEU A 606 3.29 14.31 -21.48
N SER A 607 2.33 15.08 -22.00
CA SER A 607 1.06 15.33 -21.30
C SER A 607 0.20 14.06 -21.28
N GLY A 608 -0.96 14.13 -20.60
CA GLY A 608 -2.03 13.17 -20.83
C GLY A 608 -2.54 13.21 -22.28
N ILE A 609 -3.11 12.09 -22.75
CA ILE A 609 -3.66 11.95 -24.10
C ILE A 609 -5.15 12.29 -24.07
N LEU A 610 -5.54 13.30 -24.82
CA LEU A 610 -6.93 13.64 -25.07
C LEU A 610 -7.46 12.79 -26.22
N LEU A 611 -8.62 12.12 -26.03
CA LEU A 611 -9.30 11.32 -27.05
C LEU A 611 -10.65 11.93 -27.39
N HIS A 612 -10.96 12.05 -28.67
CA HIS A 612 -12.30 12.40 -29.09
C HIS A 612 -12.69 11.67 -30.37
N SER A 613 -13.99 11.50 -30.62
CA SER A 613 -14.51 10.93 -31.86
C SER A 613 -14.86 12.04 -32.84
N GLU A 614 -14.41 11.93 -34.07
CA GLU A 614 -15.06 12.61 -35.18
C GLU A 614 -16.16 11.68 -35.74
N SER A 615 -17.40 11.96 -35.40
CA SER A 615 -18.53 11.33 -36.06
C SER A 615 -18.85 12.05 -37.36
N ALA A 616 -19.17 11.32 -38.41
CA ALA A 616 -19.61 11.90 -39.67
C ALA A 616 -20.88 12.77 -39.53
N ASP A 617 -21.65 12.54 -38.44
CA ASP A 617 -22.87 13.28 -38.11
C ASP A 617 -22.63 14.57 -37.33
N SER A 618 -21.41 14.86 -36.87
CA SER A 618 -21.07 16.13 -36.20
C SER A 618 -21.20 17.33 -37.15
N ALA A 619 -21.20 17.12 -38.47
CA ALA A 619 -21.50 18.14 -39.47
C ALA A 619 -22.99 18.51 -39.53
N ALA A 620 -23.89 17.73 -38.94
CA ALA A 620 -25.35 17.89 -38.95
C ALA A 620 -25.94 18.55 -37.67
N GLY A 621 -25.11 19.27 -36.88
CA GLY A 621 -25.62 20.04 -35.72
C GLY A 621 -25.98 19.15 -34.50
N GLY A 622 -25.51 17.96 -34.39
CA GLY A 622 -25.61 17.14 -33.19
C GLY A 622 -24.79 17.77 -32.06
N ASP A 623 -25.47 18.07 -30.97
CA ASP A 623 -24.97 18.73 -29.74
C ASP A 623 -24.10 17.78 -28.92
N ASP A 624 -23.08 17.14 -29.56
CA ASP A 624 -22.10 16.29 -28.89
C ASP A 624 -21.13 17.17 -28.10
N ASP A 625 -21.38 17.28 -26.80
CA ASP A 625 -20.46 17.94 -25.87
C ASP A 625 -19.08 17.25 -25.91
N PRO A 626 -18.04 17.89 -26.47
CA PRO A 626 -16.70 17.29 -26.56
C PRO A 626 -16.18 16.80 -25.21
N GLN A 627 -16.56 17.44 -24.10
CA GLN A 627 -16.15 17.07 -22.77
C GLN A 627 -16.66 15.69 -22.35
N LYS A 628 -17.87 15.32 -22.78
CA LYS A 628 -18.44 14.00 -22.51
C LYS A 628 -17.68 12.90 -23.24
N SER A 629 -17.25 13.14 -24.46
CA SER A 629 -16.46 12.22 -25.26
C SER A 629 -15.09 11.93 -24.61
N PHE A 630 -14.40 12.95 -24.08
CA PHE A 630 -13.11 12.79 -23.40
C PHE A 630 -13.19 11.95 -22.13
N VAL A 631 -14.31 11.95 -21.43
CA VAL A 631 -14.51 11.29 -20.15
C VAL A 631 -15.03 9.88 -20.32
N LYS A 632 -16.03 9.67 -21.18
CA LYS A 632 -16.64 8.36 -21.41
C LYS A 632 -15.67 7.40 -22.11
N ARG A 633 -14.82 7.92 -23.01
CA ARG A 633 -13.84 7.15 -23.81
C ARG A 633 -14.44 5.90 -24.45
N ARG A 634 -15.71 6.00 -24.85
CA ARG A 634 -16.48 4.99 -25.56
C ARG A 634 -16.71 5.46 -26.97
N PHE A 635 -16.29 4.68 -27.94
CA PHE A 635 -16.32 5.04 -29.35
C PHE A 635 -16.96 3.91 -30.16
N HIS A 636 -17.80 4.27 -31.11
CA HIS A 636 -18.43 3.28 -31.98
C HIS A 636 -17.40 2.66 -32.94
N GLN A 637 -17.59 1.37 -33.22
CA GLN A 637 -16.84 0.72 -34.28
C GLN A 637 -17.12 1.45 -35.60
N GLY A 638 -16.09 1.71 -36.39
CA GLY A 638 -16.20 2.52 -37.61
C GLY A 638 -15.93 4.02 -37.42
N ALA A 639 -15.92 4.52 -36.17
CA ALA A 639 -15.62 5.90 -35.89
C ALA A 639 -14.14 6.24 -36.10
N SER A 640 -13.87 7.54 -36.37
CA SER A 640 -12.52 8.07 -36.41
C SER A 640 -12.14 8.66 -35.05
N LEU A 641 -11.22 8.00 -34.35
CA LEU A 641 -10.67 8.44 -33.07
C LEU A 641 -9.54 9.44 -33.29
N VAL A 642 -9.74 10.68 -32.85
CA VAL A 642 -8.73 11.73 -32.87
C VAL A 642 -8.10 11.84 -31.49
N PHE A 643 -6.76 11.95 -31.45
CA PHE A 643 -6.06 12.12 -30.18
C PHE A 643 -5.00 13.20 -30.28
N GLY A 644 -4.81 13.91 -29.18
CA GLY A 644 -3.83 14.97 -29.04
C GLY A 644 -3.08 14.92 -27.71
N TYR A 645 -1.85 15.39 -27.71
CA TYR A 645 -0.97 15.47 -26.54
C TYR A 645 0.08 16.55 -26.72
N SER A 646 0.77 16.93 -25.65
CA SER A 646 1.89 17.87 -25.69
C SER A 646 3.20 17.13 -25.36
N ILE A 647 4.27 17.52 -26.04
CA ILE A 647 5.62 17.02 -25.81
C ILE A 647 6.41 18.13 -25.11
N TYR A 648 7.03 17.79 -23.97
CA TYR A 648 7.79 18.73 -23.14
C TYR A 648 9.29 18.41 -23.20
N ASN A 649 10.12 19.44 -23.10
CA ASN A 649 11.58 19.33 -23.01
C ASN A 649 12.23 18.62 -24.19
N ALA A 650 11.73 18.83 -25.40
CA ALA A 650 12.39 18.35 -26.62
C ALA A 650 13.74 19.05 -26.79
N THR A 651 14.75 18.28 -27.19
CA THR A 651 16.08 18.83 -27.48
C THR A 651 16.05 19.62 -28.78
N LEU A 652 16.56 20.83 -28.78
CA LEU A 652 16.65 21.67 -29.99
C LEU A 652 17.97 21.53 -30.65
N HIS A 653 17.97 21.43 -31.99
CA HIS A 653 19.18 21.38 -32.79
C HIS A 653 19.94 22.72 -32.71
N LYS A 654 21.24 22.68 -32.50
CA LYS A 654 22.07 23.84 -32.21
C LYS A 654 22.00 24.95 -33.28
N THR A 655 21.85 24.58 -34.56
CA THR A 655 21.87 25.52 -35.68
C THR A 655 20.45 25.92 -36.12
N THR A 656 19.52 24.99 -36.20
CA THR A 656 18.15 25.25 -36.69
C THR A 656 17.20 25.67 -35.61
N HIS A 657 17.56 25.47 -34.32
CA HIS A 657 16.71 25.67 -33.15
C HIS A 657 15.38 24.91 -33.23
N LEU A 658 15.30 23.86 -34.03
CA LEU A 658 14.13 23.01 -34.18
C LEU A 658 14.37 21.62 -33.56
N PRO A 659 13.35 20.96 -32.99
CA PRO A 659 13.44 19.59 -32.50
C PRO A 659 13.47 18.58 -33.64
N GLN A 660 13.98 17.38 -33.36
CA GLN A 660 13.94 16.25 -34.29
C GLN A 660 13.23 15.07 -33.60
N LEU A 661 11.90 15.10 -33.62
CA LEU A 661 11.07 14.14 -32.97
C LEU A 661 10.38 13.18 -33.93
N THR A 662 10.22 11.93 -33.51
CA THR A 662 9.30 11.00 -34.17
C THR A 662 8.29 10.46 -33.14
N THR A 663 7.06 10.24 -33.59
CA THR A 663 5.99 9.65 -32.78
C THR A 663 5.53 8.34 -33.41
N ARG A 664 5.19 7.38 -32.56
CA ARG A 664 4.59 6.10 -32.94
C ARG A 664 3.36 5.83 -32.09
N THR A 665 2.30 5.37 -32.73
CA THR A 665 1.04 4.97 -32.08
C THR A 665 0.97 3.46 -31.99
N VAL A 666 0.71 2.92 -30.81
CA VAL A 666 0.54 1.48 -30.57
C VAL A 666 -0.79 1.23 -29.90
N VAL A 667 -1.53 0.21 -30.34
CA VAL A 667 -2.80 -0.20 -29.74
C VAL A 667 -2.65 -1.60 -29.19
N PHE A 668 -3.17 -1.79 -27.98
CA PHE A 668 -3.16 -3.07 -27.28
C PHE A 668 -4.58 -3.51 -26.93
N ARG A 669 -4.78 -4.82 -26.91
CA ARG A 669 -5.97 -5.49 -26.39
C ARG A 669 -5.53 -6.67 -25.52
N ASN A 670 -6.04 -6.80 -24.29
CA ASN A 670 -5.70 -7.90 -23.38
C ASN A 670 -4.18 -8.12 -23.26
N ALA A 671 -3.39 -7.02 -23.11
CA ALA A 671 -1.94 -7.04 -23.06
C ALA A 671 -1.21 -7.38 -24.37
N GLU A 672 -1.93 -7.73 -25.43
CA GLU A 672 -1.34 -8.05 -26.73
C GLU A 672 -1.33 -6.82 -27.63
N LYS A 673 -0.20 -6.59 -28.30
CA LYS A 673 -0.04 -5.52 -29.30
C LYS A 673 -0.76 -5.93 -30.58
N ILE A 674 -1.84 -5.24 -30.90
CA ILE A 674 -2.65 -5.52 -32.10
C ILE A 674 -2.36 -4.56 -33.27
N TYR A 675 -1.80 -3.38 -32.99
CA TYR A 675 -1.46 -2.40 -34.00
C TYR A 675 -0.24 -1.59 -33.58
N SER A 676 0.61 -1.23 -34.55
CA SER A 676 1.71 -0.29 -34.39
C SER A 676 1.88 0.50 -35.69
N SER A 677 1.83 1.83 -35.61
CA SER A 677 2.13 2.69 -36.74
C SER A 677 3.64 2.71 -37.05
N ASP A 678 3.99 3.12 -38.27
CA ASP A 678 5.33 3.55 -38.55
C ASP A 678 5.67 4.84 -37.76
N PRO A 679 6.96 5.12 -37.49
CA PRO A 679 7.37 6.39 -36.90
C PRO A 679 7.02 7.57 -37.82
N VAL A 680 6.30 8.55 -37.32
CA VAL A 680 5.91 9.76 -38.02
C VAL A 680 6.68 10.94 -37.43
N ALA A 681 7.24 11.80 -38.27
CA ALA A 681 7.94 13.00 -37.81
C ALA A 681 6.96 14.00 -37.15
N VAL A 682 7.37 14.59 -36.04
CA VAL A 682 6.62 15.69 -35.39
C VAL A 682 7.27 17.01 -35.82
N GLU A 683 6.51 17.85 -36.53
CA GLU A 683 7.01 19.12 -36.99
C GLU A 683 7.11 20.14 -35.86
N GLY A 684 8.31 20.68 -35.64
CA GLY A 684 8.55 21.81 -34.75
C GLY A 684 8.29 23.18 -35.38
N LYS A 685 8.33 23.25 -36.73
CA LYS A 685 8.11 24.52 -37.45
C LYS A 685 6.64 24.95 -37.33
N GLY A 686 6.42 26.21 -36.95
CA GLY A 686 5.07 26.76 -36.78
C GLY A 686 4.45 26.50 -35.40
N GLN A 687 5.12 25.80 -34.49
CA GLN A 687 4.69 25.64 -33.10
C GLN A 687 4.86 26.97 -32.34
N PRO A 688 3.85 27.39 -31.56
CA PRO A 688 3.93 28.66 -30.81
C PRO A 688 4.93 28.57 -29.63
N ASP A 689 5.16 27.38 -29.11
CA ASP A 689 6.07 27.11 -28.01
C ASP A 689 6.82 25.79 -28.20
N LEU A 690 8.13 25.87 -28.41
CA LEU A 690 8.98 24.69 -28.60
C LEU A 690 9.30 23.93 -27.31
N GLN A 691 8.96 24.49 -26.15
CA GLN A 691 9.01 23.76 -24.89
C GLN A 691 7.73 22.92 -24.65
N ARG A 692 6.66 23.21 -25.40
CA ARG A 692 5.33 22.56 -25.32
C ARG A 692 4.80 22.28 -26.72
N ILE A 693 5.40 21.33 -27.41
CA ILE A 693 5.07 20.99 -28.78
C ILE A 693 3.77 20.21 -28.82
N SER A 694 2.77 20.73 -29.47
CA SER A 694 1.50 20.02 -29.68
C SER A 694 1.63 18.98 -30.79
N ALA A 695 1.17 17.78 -30.53
CA ALA A 695 1.15 16.67 -31.47
C ALA A 695 -0.17 15.90 -31.36
N GLY A 696 -0.54 15.22 -32.43
CA GLY A 696 -1.75 14.40 -32.45
C GLY A 696 -1.84 13.60 -33.74
N ALA A 697 -2.79 12.67 -33.77
CA ALA A 697 -3.07 11.88 -34.94
C ALA A 697 -4.51 11.35 -34.92
N ARG A 698 -4.87 10.65 -35.98
CA ARG A 698 -6.17 10.00 -36.17
C ARG A 698 -5.99 8.51 -36.31
N LEU A 699 -6.85 7.74 -35.64
CA LEU A 699 -6.93 6.29 -35.71
C LEU A 699 -8.35 5.87 -36.13
N GLN A 700 -8.45 5.15 -37.26
CA GLN A 700 -9.72 4.61 -37.70
C GLN A 700 -10.05 3.34 -36.90
N LEU A 701 -11.20 3.30 -36.21
CA LEU A 701 -11.69 2.13 -35.49
C LEU A 701 -12.36 1.15 -36.47
N GLY A 702 -11.56 0.52 -37.35
CA GLY A 702 -12.06 -0.38 -38.37
C GLY A 702 -12.67 -1.67 -37.82
N PRO A 703 -13.25 -2.53 -38.71
CA PRO A 703 -13.96 -3.76 -38.30
C PRO A 703 -13.05 -4.78 -37.58
N ALA A 704 -11.74 -4.69 -37.75
CA ALA A 704 -10.80 -5.53 -37.01
C ALA A 704 -10.75 -5.21 -35.50
N LEU A 705 -11.14 -4.00 -35.09
CA LEU A 705 -11.27 -3.60 -33.69
C LEU A 705 -12.68 -3.97 -33.21
N THR A 706 -12.85 -5.21 -32.80
CA THR A 706 -14.15 -5.68 -32.28
C THR A 706 -14.50 -5.01 -30.95
N PRO A 707 -15.79 -4.91 -30.57
CA PRO A 707 -16.19 -4.32 -29.29
C PRO A 707 -15.42 -4.87 -28.11
N GLY A 708 -14.99 -3.99 -27.19
CA GLY A 708 -14.17 -4.31 -26.03
C GLY A 708 -13.24 -3.19 -25.61
N GLU A 709 -12.41 -3.47 -24.60
CA GLU A 709 -11.46 -2.51 -24.02
C GLU A 709 -10.12 -2.55 -24.75
N TYR A 710 -9.58 -1.37 -24.99
CA TYR A 710 -8.31 -1.14 -25.68
C TYR A 710 -7.44 -0.14 -24.92
N ALA A 711 -6.15 -0.18 -25.20
CA ALA A 711 -5.21 0.81 -24.73
C ALA A 711 -4.42 1.42 -25.90
N LEU A 712 -4.37 2.72 -25.92
CA LEU A 712 -3.57 3.53 -26.84
C LEU A 712 -2.27 3.94 -26.15
N GLN A 713 -1.14 3.61 -26.72
CA GLN A 713 0.17 4.09 -26.32
C GLN A 713 0.74 5.03 -27.38
N ILE A 714 1.27 6.14 -26.92
CA ILE A 714 2.09 7.05 -27.72
C ILE A 714 3.53 6.91 -27.27
N VAL A 715 4.41 6.70 -28.25
CA VAL A 715 5.87 6.63 -28.03
C VAL A 715 6.49 7.77 -28.82
N VAL A 716 7.18 8.68 -28.14
CA VAL A 716 7.91 9.78 -28.78
C VAL A 716 9.39 9.57 -28.56
N GLU A 717 10.15 9.61 -29.65
CA GLU A 717 11.61 9.54 -29.66
C GLU A 717 12.20 10.90 -30.07
N ASP A 718 13.07 11.43 -29.24
CA ASP A 718 13.93 12.58 -29.57
C ASP A 718 15.24 12.08 -30.15
N LYS A 719 15.42 12.26 -31.45
CA LYS A 719 16.62 11.78 -32.21
C LYS A 719 17.90 12.51 -31.82
N LEU A 720 17.78 13.75 -31.30
CA LEU A 720 18.95 14.54 -30.89
C LEU A 720 19.52 14.07 -29.57
N SER A 721 18.66 13.81 -28.60
CA SER A 721 19.06 13.31 -27.25
C SER A 721 19.03 11.81 -27.11
N LYS A 722 18.49 11.07 -28.10
CA LYS A 722 18.23 9.61 -28.06
C LYS A 722 17.38 9.18 -26.89
N ARG A 723 16.47 10.06 -26.42
CA ARG A 723 15.56 9.80 -25.32
C ARG A 723 14.18 9.45 -25.87
N THR A 724 13.47 8.59 -25.11
CA THR A 724 12.11 8.18 -25.43
C THR A 724 11.19 8.53 -24.28
N ALA A 725 10.02 9.05 -24.60
CA ALA A 725 8.92 9.24 -23.64
C ALA A 725 7.70 8.49 -24.12
N THR A 726 6.94 7.92 -23.17
CA THR A 726 5.72 7.16 -23.47
C THR A 726 4.56 7.65 -22.64
N GLN A 727 3.37 7.60 -23.20
CA GLN A 727 2.12 7.90 -22.49
C GLN A 727 1.03 6.94 -22.95
N TRP A 728 0.10 6.64 -22.02
CA TRP A 728 -0.96 5.67 -22.24
C TRP A 728 -2.34 6.26 -21.95
N THR A 729 -3.33 5.77 -22.66
CA THR A 729 -4.73 6.04 -22.34
C THR A 729 -5.61 4.85 -22.75
N GLN A 730 -6.74 4.67 -22.06
CA GLN A 730 -7.72 3.63 -22.36
C GLN A 730 -8.86 4.16 -23.19
N PHE A 731 -9.47 3.27 -23.96
CA PHE A 731 -10.75 3.51 -24.60
C PHE A 731 -11.50 2.20 -24.80
N GLU A 732 -12.80 2.31 -24.95
CA GLU A 732 -13.70 1.18 -25.23
C GLU A 732 -14.26 1.34 -26.64
N VAL A 733 -14.23 0.27 -27.42
CA VAL A 733 -14.96 0.20 -28.69
C VAL A 733 -16.32 -0.44 -28.40
N ILE A 734 -17.39 0.22 -28.79
CA ILE A 734 -18.77 -0.25 -28.72
C ILE A 734 -19.32 -0.50 -30.12
N LYS A 735 -20.42 -1.27 -30.22
CA LYS A 735 -21.07 -1.58 -31.50
C LYS A 735 -21.63 -0.35 -32.20
#